data_1b353172133ade0df2cf5ab274563fda
#
_entry.id   1b353172133ade0df2cf5ab274563fda
#
_cell.length_a   1.000
_cell.length_b   1.000
_cell.length_c   1.000
_cell.angle_alpha   90.00
_cell.angle_beta   90.00
_cell.angle_gamma   90.00
#
_symmetry.space_group_name_H-M   'P 1'
#
loop_
_entity.id
_entity.type
_entity.pdbx_description
1 polymer ?
#
loop_
_entity_poly.entity_id
_entity_poly.type
_entity_poly.pdbx_seq_one_letter_code
_entity_poly.pdbx_strand_id
1 'polypeptide(L)'
;MKFLMSIVAFSIAMCGSLFAQQRVSSGKLVEFKNFNSKYVKPRDVNVWVPSDYSSDKKYSVLYMHDGQMLFDAATTWNKQEWKVDEEMGKLLSDHKLSNCIVVAISNVEKDRYYDYFPQKSLNYLPADSLAKLDVSRFSADNYLHFIVEELKPYVDKNFSTYTDPSHTYVMGSSMGGLISLYALCEYPNVFGGAACLSIHTPMVLDGSASKANVWAKAFRDYLAASLPEANSRLIYIDRGDHTLDASYTVFHQQLDSVLTSKGWQFPQKMSKIYPGAAHTETDWSKRLRSPLLFLLANKDTEQVERIDPPFWWCGMNDSELQLMVYGTNIGTYTPEIAYSGVQIKRVERVESPDYLFIYLDVKNALPGKFPIEFTKGKQKISYKYELKGRQARASEKEGFNSSDVIYLMMPDRFANGDMGNDKVEMKYPYTVDRSNVSARHGGDLAGVKRHIDYLTELGVTALWMTPVLENDMGEGSYHGYAATDYYKIDPRFGTNEEYVDLVKSLHDKGIKVIMDMVFNHCGSRHPWMNDQPTADWFNNPDSYVQTNHNKTVFFDPYASDIDRKEMTDGWFVPTMPDLNQRNPHLAKYLIQNSIWWVEYADLNGIRQDTYPYPDSDMMKRWCNALYAEYPDINIVGEAMITNPFGAAFWQKNSRLNFNGNTDLKSVMDFHLSSVASKAFHEETYWAGGLQTIFEHFVCDFAYPDIKNVMRLLDNHDMDRFLVEEPKDLNAFKQATTLLLTVPGIPQLYYGHELAFYGSSKVDYGYIRPDMPGGWMGDSLNVFEEQGRTAIQREAFKFTKNLLNWRKGNKVISEGTMKHFVPRNGVYVYARSYEGKTVVVVMNGMKSEVELPLAPYAEVLGKAEKAYDVLTGRHIALQNKLMLAPKAVLLLEL
;
A
#
# COMPACT_ATOMS: atom_id res chain seq x y z
N MET A 1 60.39 6.81 54.85
CA MET A 1 60.64 5.40 55.16
C MET A 1 60.02 4.47 54.21
N LYS A 2 60.85 3.84 53.36
CA LYS A 2 60.64 2.62 52.56
C LYS A 2 59.54 2.71 51.40
N PHE A 3 59.78 2.36 50.24
CA PHE A 3 60.83 1.98 49.32
C PHE A 3 60.25 2.01 47.91
N LEU A 4 60.90 2.68 46.99
CA LEU A 4 60.67 2.60 45.52
C LEU A 4 61.01 1.21 45.01
N MET A 5 60.27 0.77 44.02
CA MET A 5 60.84 -0.05 42.94
C MET A 5 60.13 0.30 41.61
N SER A 6 60.97 0.86 40.75
CA SER A 6 60.62 1.15 39.33
C SER A 6 60.66 -0.14 38.54
N ILE A 7 59.67 -0.37 37.70
CA ILE A 7 59.77 -1.28 36.54
C ILE A 7 59.50 -0.47 35.28
N VAL A 8 60.54 -0.27 34.50
CA VAL A 8 60.53 0.26 33.16
C VAL A 8 60.10 -0.89 32.25
N ALA A 9 58.89 -0.82 31.70
CA ALA A 9 58.42 -1.70 30.67
C ALA A 9 58.66 -1.03 29.31
N PHE A 10 59.53 -1.62 28.51
CA PHE A 10 59.81 -1.26 27.12
C PHE A 10 58.57 -1.60 26.25
N SER A 11 57.83 -0.57 25.84
CA SER A 11 56.76 -0.75 24.88
C SER A 11 57.35 -0.77 23.46
N ILE A 12 57.48 -1.94 22.92
CA ILE A 12 57.70 -2.11 21.47
C ILE A 12 56.37 -1.77 20.79
N ALA A 13 56.31 -0.63 20.13
CA ALA A 13 55.24 -0.29 19.21
C ALA A 13 55.33 -1.16 17.98
N MET A 14 54.62 -2.30 17.94
CA MET A 14 54.27 -2.96 16.70
C MET A 14 53.18 -2.12 16.03
N CYS A 15 53.58 -1.40 14.99
CA CYS A 15 52.62 -0.90 13.99
C CYS A 15 52.10 -2.12 13.20
N GLY A 16 51.19 -2.87 13.78
CA GLY A 16 50.35 -3.80 13.03
C GLY A 16 49.23 -2.99 12.37
N SER A 17 49.22 -2.93 11.04
CA SER A 17 48.06 -2.50 10.28
C SER A 17 46.88 -3.37 10.75
N LEU A 18 46.01 -2.79 11.55
CA LEU A 18 44.71 -3.37 11.86
C LEU A 18 43.90 -3.43 10.55
N PHE A 19 43.98 -4.54 9.83
CA PHE A 19 42.95 -4.89 8.86
C PHE A 19 41.68 -5.15 9.67
N ALA A 20 40.64 -4.32 9.46
CA ALA A 20 39.35 -4.52 10.10
C ALA A 20 38.83 -5.91 9.73
N GLN A 21 38.52 -6.74 10.72
CA GLN A 21 37.85 -8.02 10.54
C GLN A 21 36.47 -7.75 9.96
N GLN A 22 36.03 -8.47 8.91
CA GLN A 22 34.69 -8.38 8.35
C GLN A 22 33.66 -8.73 9.43
N ARG A 23 32.61 -7.91 9.50
CA ARG A 23 31.51 -8.12 10.44
C ARG A 23 30.32 -8.69 9.67
N VAL A 24 29.65 -9.67 10.25
CA VAL A 24 28.40 -10.24 9.74
C VAL A 24 27.26 -9.94 10.72
N SER A 25 26.10 -9.63 10.20
CA SER A 25 24.89 -9.35 10.96
C SER A 25 24.16 -10.64 11.34
N SER A 26 24.33 -11.68 10.55
CA SER A 26 23.74 -13.01 10.72
C SER A 26 24.75 -14.11 10.49
N GLY A 27 24.62 -15.23 11.20
CA GLY A 27 25.55 -16.37 11.06
C GLY A 27 26.93 -16.11 11.68
N LYS A 28 27.93 -16.83 11.17
CA LYS A 28 29.34 -16.73 11.60
C LYS A 28 30.26 -16.82 10.40
N LEU A 29 31.39 -16.09 10.45
CA LEU A 29 32.41 -16.10 9.41
C LEU A 29 33.64 -16.83 9.90
N VAL A 30 34.10 -17.83 9.15
CA VAL A 30 35.35 -18.54 9.36
C VAL A 30 36.33 -18.06 8.27
N GLU A 31 37.41 -17.35 8.67
CA GLU A 31 38.33 -16.68 7.77
C GLU A 31 39.59 -17.50 7.54
N PHE A 32 39.96 -17.66 6.28
CA PHE A 32 41.23 -18.26 5.84
C PHE A 32 42.04 -17.22 5.06
N LYS A 33 42.99 -16.58 5.76
CA LYS A 33 43.82 -15.55 5.16
C LYS A 33 44.93 -16.18 4.33
N ASN A 34 45.14 -15.61 3.10
CA ASN A 34 46.17 -16.07 2.17
C ASN A 34 46.13 -17.59 1.92
N PHE A 35 44.97 -18.13 1.59
CA PHE A 35 44.80 -19.55 1.26
C PHE A 35 45.76 -19.89 0.11
N ASN A 36 46.69 -20.81 0.35
CA ASN A 36 47.74 -21.19 -0.57
C ASN A 36 47.23 -22.13 -1.67
N SER A 37 47.64 -21.92 -2.89
CA SER A 37 47.33 -22.75 -4.06
C SER A 37 48.53 -22.97 -4.94
N LYS A 38 48.59 -24.13 -5.55
CA LYS A 38 49.58 -24.41 -6.61
C LYS A 38 49.19 -23.84 -7.98
N TYR A 39 47.92 -23.45 -8.14
CA TYR A 39 47.37 -23.00 -9.42
C TYR A 39 47.29 -21.48 -9.56
N VAL A 40 46.98 -20.79 -8.47
CA VAL A 40 46.76 -19.34 -8.45
C VAL A 40 47.52 -18.67 -7.30
N LYS A 41 47.65 -17.34 -7.34
CA LYS A 41 48.20 -16.57 -6.24
C LYS A 41 47.36 -16.77 -4.96
N PRO A 42 48.01 -16.79 -3.78
CA PRO A 42 47.28 -16.86 -2.51
C PRO A 42 46.24 -15.76 -2.40
N ARG A 43 45.07 -16.11 -1.86
CA ARG A 43 43.94 -15.21 -1.69
C ARG A 43 43.14 -15.52 -0.42
N ASP A 44 42.41 -14.53 0.06
CA ASP A 44 41.56 -14.77 1.23
C ASP A 44 40.29 -15.56 0.80
N VAL A 45 39.93 -16.52 1.63
CA VAL A 45 38.69 -17.30 1.51
C VAL A 45 37.96 -17.24 2.84
N ASN A 46 36.71 -16.87 2.81
CA ASN A 46 35.86 -16.82 4.00
C ASN A 46 34.71 -17.81 3.85
N VAL A 47 34.41 -18.56 4.90
CA VAL A 47 33.26 -19.47 4.91
C VAL A 47 32.22 -18.93 5.89
N TRP A 48 31.10 -18.49 5.35
CA TRP A 48 29.95 -18.11 6.15
C TRP A 48 29.11 -19.35 6.47
N VAL A 49 28.76 -19.51 7.76
CA VAL A 49 27.87 -20.57 8.23
C VAL A 49 26.67 -19.98 8.97
N PRO A 50 25.46 -20.56 8.85
CA PRO A 50 24.28 -20.06 9.55
C PRO A 50 24.44 -20.13 11.08
N SER A 51 23.62 -19.36 11.80
CA SER A 51 23.68 -19.27 13.28
C SER A 51 23.46 -20.62 13.96
N ASP A 52 22.64 -21.48 13.35
CA ASP A 52 22.29 -22.83 13.81
C ASP A 52 23.14 -23.94 13.18
N TYR A 53 24.30 -23.59 12.61
CA TYR A 53 25.21 -24.58 12.02
C TYR A 53 25.56 -25.70 13.00
N SER A 54 25.39 -26.96 12.54
CA SER A 54 25.74 -28.15 13.30
C SER A 54 26.41 -29.20 12.41
N SER A 55 27.40 -29.92 12.92
CA SER A 55 28.00 -31.07 12.23
C SER A 55 27.03 -32.23 11.99
N ASP A 56 25.91 -32.25 12.70
CA ASP A 56 24.89 -33.31 12.57
C ASP A 56 23.96 -33.07 11.38
N LYS A 57 23.97 -31.88 10.81
CA LYS A 57 23.23 -31.52 9.60
C LYS A 57 24.18 -31.55 8.38
N LYS A 58 23.61 -31.75 7.19
CA LYS A 58 24.33 -31.58 5.92
C LYS A 58 23.93 -30.25 5.26
N TYR A 59 24.90 -29.62 4.59
CA TYR A 59 24.76 -28.29 3.98
C TYR A 59 25.09 -28.31 2.50
N SER A 60 24.30 -27.67 1.68
CA SER A 60 24.66 -27.29 0.32
C SER A 60 25.79 -26.23 0.37
N VAL A 61 26.55 -26.10 -0.70
CA VAL A 61 27.67 -25.14 -0.76
C VAL A 61 27.47 -24.19 -1.93
N LEU A 62 27.45 -22.89 -1.63
CA LEU A 62 27.43 -21.82 -2.61
C LEU A 62 28.80 -21.14 -2.67
N TYR A 63 29.54 -21.33 -3.75
CA TYR A 63 30.81 -20.65 -4.02
C TYR A 63 30.53 -19.29 -4.65
N MET A 64 30.94 -18.20 -3.99
CA MET A 64 30.73 -16.83 -4.48
C MET A 64 32.05 -16.15 -4.80
N HIS A 65 32.13 -15.56 -6.00
CA HIS A 65 33.27 -14.76 -6.44
C HIS A 65 33.24 -13.36 -5.82
N ASP A 66 34.41 -12.67 -5.85
CA ASP A 66 34.60 -11.33 -5.29
C ASP A 66 34.26 -11.28 -3.78
N GLY A 67 34.73 -12.30 -3.04
CA GLY A 67 34.38 -12.57 -1.63
C GLY A 67 34.58 -11.42 -0.66
N GLN A 68 35.47 -10.46 -0.98
CA GLN A 68 35.70 -9.26 -0.20
C GLN A 68 34.52 -8.26 -0.23
N MET A 69 33.59 -8.44 -1.17
CA MET A 69 32.47 -7.52 -1.37
C MET A 69 31.11 -8.01 -0.78
N LEU A 70 31.09 -9.17 -0.09
CA LEU A 70 29.85 -9.88 0.18
C LEU A 70 29.18 -9.51 1.51
N PHE A 71 29.94 -9.13 2.57
CA PHE A 71 29.45 -9.17 3.96
C PHE A 71 29.59 -7.88 4.76
N ASP A 72 30.43 -6.91 4.40
CA ASP A 72 30.70 -5.73 5.22
C ASP A 72 31.19 -4.55 4.38
N ALA A 73 30.29 -3.61 4.12
CA ALA A 73 30.57 -2.39 3.35
C ALA A 73 31.73 -1.57 3.94
N ALA A 74 31.99 -1.65 5.24
CA ALA A 74 33.09 -0.90 5.86
C ALA A 74 34.48 -1.38 5.40
N THR A 75 34.58 -2.62 4.95
CA THR A 75 35.85 -3.25 4.49
C THR A 75 36.02 -3.18 2.97
N THR A 76 34.97 -2.84 2.20
CA THR A 76 35.02 -2.79 0.74
C THR A 76 35.63 -1.47 0.23
N TRP A 77 36.19 -1.49 -1.00
CA TRP A 77 36.84 -0.33 -1.61
C TRP A 77 35.87 0.80 -1.97
N ASN A 78 34.60 0.47 -2.33
CA ASN A 78 33.59 1.42 -2.74
C ASN A 78 32.50 1.65 -1.66
N LYS A 79 32.67 1.08 -0.45
CA LYS A 79 31.73 1.16 0.66
C LYS A 79 30.33 0.60 0.34
N GLN A 80 30.26 -0.38 -0.54
CA GLN A 80 29.06 -1.13 -0.88
C GLN A 80 29.30 -2.62 -0.62
N GLU A 81 28.21 -3.36 -0.37
CA GLU A 81 28.24 -4.80 -0.15
C GLU A 81 27.02 -5.50 -0.75
N TRP A 82 27.10 -6.83 -0.88
CA TRP A 82 26.00 -7.65 -1.39
C TRP A 82 24.97 -8.03 -0.33
N LYS A 83 25.24 -7.83 0.96
CA LYS A 83 24.37 -8.20 2.09
C LYS A 83 24.02 -9.69 2.10
N VAL A 84 25.01 -10.55 1.83
CA VAL A 84 24.79 -11.99 1.69
C VAL A 84 24.36 -12.63 3.00
N ASP A 85 24.96 -12.26 4.11
CA ASP A 85 24.64 -12.81 5.44
C ASP A 85 23.26 -12.39 5.91
N GLU A 86 22.81 -11.16 5.62
CA GLU A 86 21.45 -10.71 5.94
C GLU A 86 20.41 -11.51 5.18
N GLU A 87 20.55 -11.60 3.83
CA GLU A 87 19.53 -12.28 3.03
C GLU A 87 19.54 -13.79 3.25
N MET A 88 20.72 -14.43 3.34
CA MET A 88 20.83 -15.85 3.67
C MET A 88 20.27 -16.15 5.06
N GLY A 89 20.59 -15.33 6.06
CA GLY A 89 20.11 -15.50 7.43
C GLY A 89 18.58 -15.40 7.50
N LYS A 90 18.00 -14.41 6.81
CA LYS A 90 16.54 -14.21 6.71
C LYS A 90 15.87 -15.41 6.03
N LEU A 91 16.34 -15.80 4.86
CA LEU A 91 15.72 -16.89 4.08
C LEU A 91 15.82 -18.25 4.78
N LEU A 92 16.91 -18.50 5.53
CA LEU A 92 17.06 -19.72 6.33
C LEU A 92 16.17 -19.70 7.58
N SER A 93 16.04 -18.57 8.28
CA SER A 93 15.12 -18.43 9.41
C SER A 93 13.66 -18.59 9.01
N ASP A 94 13.31 -18.12 7.81
CA ASP A 94 11.98 -18.28 7.22
C ASP A 94 11.74 -19.69 6.62
N HIS A 95 12.72 -20.60 6.76
CA HIS A 95 12.70 -21.97 6.19
C HIS A 95 12.52 -22.01 4.66
N LYS A 96 12.79 -20.92 3.94
CA LYS A 96 12.65 -20.82 2.48
C LYS A 96 13.82 -21.43 1.71
N LEU A 97 14.99 -21.55 2.34
CA LEU A 97 16.16 -22.23 1.78
C LEU A 97 16.44 -23.57 2.45
N SER A 98 17.03 -24.48 1.68
CA SER A 98 17.71 -25.66 2.22
C SER A 98 18.97 -25.23 2.99
N ASN A 99 19.40 -26.01 3.98
CA ASN A 99 20.62 -25.73 4.72
C ASN A 99 21.80 -25.48 3.76
N CYS A 100 22.47 -24.32 3.89
CA CYS A 100 23.53 -23.91 3.00
C CYS A 100 24.63 -23.16 3.75
N ILE A 101 25.89 -23.30 3.29
CA ILE A 101 27.03 -22.46 3.65
C ILE A 101 27.49 -21.69 2.41
N VAL A 102 28.11 -20.51 2.62
CA VAL A 102 28.68 -19.69 1.53
C VAL A 102 30.19 -19.68 1.62
N VAL A 103 30.87 -20.04 0.52
CA VAL A 103 32.33 -19.98 0.39
C VAL A 103 32.68 -18.75 -0.46
N ALA A 104 33.08 -17.68 0.21
CA ALA A 104 33.42 -16.39 -0.37
C ALA A 104 34.90 -16.36 -0.80
N ILE A 105 35.13 -16.27 -2.11
CA ILE A 105 36.49 -16.32 -2.69
C ILE A 105 36.90 -14.90 -3.09
N SER A 106 37.84 -14.31 -2.36
CA SER A 106 38.34 -12.98 -2.70
C SER A 106 39.14 -13.00 -4.01
N ASN A 107 38.98 -11.98 -4.81
CA ASN A 107 39.80 -11.80 -6.02
C ASN A 107 41.20 -11.23 -5.66
N VAL A 108 42.13 -11.33 -6.60
CA VAL A 108 43.38 -10.58 -6.61
C VAL A 108 43.25 -9.51 -7.68
N GLU A 109 43.11 -8.24 -7.30
CA GLU A 109 42.66 -7.12 -8.15
C GLU A 109 43.33 -7.10 -9.54
N LYS A 110 44.67 -7.25 -9.62
CA LYS A 110 45.43 -7.22 -10.87
C LYS A 110 45.21 -8.45 -11.76
N ASP A 111 44.79 -9.55 -11.18
CA ASP A 111 44.59 -10.82 -11.88
C ASP A 111 43.10 -11.10 -12.15
N ARG A 112 42.16 -10.39 -11.48
CA ARG A 112 40.70 -10.64 -11.54
C ARG A 112 40.18 -10.79 -12.98
N TYR A 113 40.55 -9.91 -13.89
CA TYR A 113 40.11 -9.99 -15.29
C TYR A 113 40.53 -11.30 -15.94
N TYR A 114 41.76 -11.75 -15.72
CA TYR A 114 42.33 -12.94 -16.31
C TYR A 114 41.89 -14.24 -15.63
N ASP A 115 41.70 -14.23 -14.32
CA ASP A 115 41.17 -15.35 -13.56
C ASP A 115 39.66 -15.61 -13.87
N TYR A 116 38.95 -14.57 -14.29
CA TYR A 116 37.50 -14.67 -14.52
C TYR A 116 37.11 -14.71 -16.00
N PHE A 117 38.01 -14.50 -16.89
CA PHE A 117 37.77 -14.54 -18.34
C PHE A 117 37.67 -15.97 -18.84
N PRO A 118 36.57 -16.43 -19.47
CA PRO A 118 36.38 -17.78 -20.03
C PRO A 118 37.49 -18.15 -21.00
N GLN A 119 38.57 -18.78 -20.52
CA GLN A 119 39.81 -18.93 -21.26
C GLN A 119 39.66 -19.67 -22.58
N LYS A 120 38.86 -20.75 -22.62
CA LYS A 120 38.64 -21.53 -23.84
C LYS A 120 37.81 -20.80 -24.90
N SER A 121 37.15 -19.70 -24.56
CA SER A 121 36.49 -18.85 -25.55
C SER A 121 37.49 -18.19 -26.51
N LEU A 122 38.75 -18.04 -26.10
CA LEU A 122 39.84 -17.54 -26.95
C LEU A 122 40.03 -18.36 -28.21
N ASN A 123 39.74 -19.68 -28.19
CA ASN A 123 39.86 -20.59 -29.32
C ASN A 123 38.86 -20.27 -30.46
N TYR A 124 37.88 -19.46 -30.18
CA TYR A 124 36.83 -19.03 -31.12
C TYR A 124 37.04 -17.60 -31.64
N LEU A 125 38.14 -16.93 -31.21
CA LEU A 125 38.51 -15.62 -31.75
C LEU A 125 39.12 -15.73 -33.15
N PRO A 126 38.91 -14.73 -34.02
CA PRO A 126 39.65 -14.61 -35.27
C PRO A 126 41.14 -14.55 -35.00
N ALA A 127 41.96 -15.20 -35.92
CA ALA A 127 43.40 -15.30 -35.77
C ALA A 127 44.08 -13.94 -35.57
N ASP A 128 43.67 -12.91 -36.31
CA ASP A 128 44.21 -11.54 -36.19
C ASP A 128 43.92 -10.88 -34.85
N SER A 129 42.82 -11.28 -34.17
CA SER A 129 42.49 -10.81 -32.83
C SER A 129 43.28 -11.54 -31.79
N LEU A 130 43.42 -12.85 -31.92
CA LEU A 130 44.17 -13.71 -31.01
C LEU A 130 45.67 -13.37 -31.02
N ALA A 131 46.28 -13.11 -32.21
CA ALA A 131 47.69 -12.77 -32.37
C ALA A 131 48.12 -11.48 -31.63
N LYS A 132 47.14 -10.61 -31.24
CA LYS A 132 47.40 -9.37 -30.53
C LYS A 132 47.33 -9.53 -29.02
N LEU A 133 47.06 -10.75 -28.51
CA LEU A 133 46.87 -11.03 -27.10
C LEU A 133 48.08 -11.76 -26.50
N ASP A 134 48.38 -11.39 -25.28
CA ASP A 134 49.22 -12.22 -24.42
C ASP A 134 48.34 -13.28 -23.75
N VAL A 135 48.18 -14.41 -24.42
CA VAL A 135 47.32 -15.51 -23.97
C VAL A 135 47.84 -16.17 -22.69
N SER A 136 49.13 -16.01 -22.35
CA SER A 136 49.72 -16.58 -21.14
C SER A 136 49.19 -15.95 -19.83
N ARG A 137 48.57 -14.78 -19.94
CA ARG A 137 48.00 -14.08 -18.81
C ARG A 137 46.61 -14.63 -18.37
N PHE A 138 45.92 -15.30 -19.28
CA PHE A 138 44.59 -15.84 -18.98
C PHE A 138 44.72 -17.11 -18.14
N SER A 139 44.08 -17.10 -16.97
CA SER A 139 44.29 -18.09 -15.92
C SER A 139 42.98 -18.70 -15.37
N ALA A 140 41.88 -18.52 -16.11
CA ALA A 140 40.55 -19.01 -15.64
C ALA A 140 40.54 -20.54 -15.44
N ASP A 141 41.25 -21.32 -16.30
CA ASP A 141 41.34 -22.77 -16.10
C ASP A 141 42.08 -23.10 -14.80
N ASN A 142 43.18 -22.41 -14.49
CA ASN A 142 43.88 -22.54 -13.22
C ASN A 142 43.04 -22.12 -12.01
N TYR A 143 42.24 -21.05 -12.17
CA TYR A 143 41.35 -20.61 -11.12
C TYR A 143 40.25 -21.65 -10.83
N LEU A 144 39.70 -22.29 -11.86
CA LEU A 144 38.77 -23.38 -11.67
C LEU A 144 39.44 -24.65 -11.10
N HIS A 145 40.67 -24.98 -11.48
CA HIS A 145 41.47 -26.06 -10.86
C HIS A 145 41.67 -25.79 -9.36
N PHE A 146 41.98 -24.54 -8.98
CA PHE A 146 42.05 -24.16 -7.56
C PHE A 146 40.73 -24.42 -6.82
N ILE A 147 39.60 -24.03 -7.39
CA ILE A 147 38.32 -24.24 -6.74
C ILE A 147 37.98 -25.72 -6.61
N VAL A 148 38.14 -26.48 -7.70
CA VAL A 148 37.66 -27.87 -7.79
C VAL A 148 38.61 -28.86 -7.14
N GLU A 149 39.93 -28.67 -7.28
CA GLU A 149 40.92 -29.65 -6.83
C GLU A 149 41.53 -29.33 -5.46
N GLU A 150 41.46 -28.08 -4.99
CA GLU A 150 42.04 -27.68 -3.69
C GLU A 150 40.98 -27.18 -2.72
N LEU A 151 40.25 -26.14 -3.11
CA LEU A 151 39.34 -25.45 -2.18
C LEU A 151 38.12 -26.32 -1.83
N LYS A 152 37.43 -26.90 -2.83
CA LYS A 152 36.26 -27.75 -2.56
C LYS A 152 36.59 -28.96 -1.70
N PRO A 153 37.63 -29.76 -1.97
CA PRO A 153 38.05 -30.86 -1.08
C PRO A 153 38.38 -30.37 0.34
N TYR A 154 38.96 -29.19 0.49
CA TYR A 154 39.25 -28.60 1.79
C TYR A 154 37.94 -28.24 2.54
N VAL A 155 36.99 -27.61 1.88
CA VAL A 155 35.66 -27.25 2.46
C VAL A 155 34.93 -28.53 2.85
N ASP A 156 34.82 -29.51 1.96
CA ASP A 156 34.10 -30.77 2.21
C ASP A 156 34.70 -31.58 3.37
N LYS A 157 36.01 -31.45 3.60
CA LYS A 157 36.70 -32.10 4.74
C LYS A 157 36.43 -31.40 6.07
N ASN A 158 36.35 -30.07 6.07
CA ASN A 158 36.31 -29.27 7.30
C ASN A 158 34.91 -28.82 7.73
N PHE A 159 33.93 -28.88 6.81
CA PHE A 159 32.52 -28.54 7.06
C PHE A 159 31.63 -29.72 6.70
N SER A 160 30.43 -29.75 7.32
CA SER A 160 29.44 -30.83 7.08
C SER A 160 28.65 -30.59 5.79
N THR A 161 29.25 -30.84 4.63
CA THR A 161 28.67 -30.55 3.33
C THR A 161 28.15 -31.78 2.61
N TYR A 162 27.19 -31.57 1.70
CA TYR A 162 26.95 -32.48 0.59
C TYR A 162 28.10 -32.32 -0.43
N THR A 163 28.49 -33.39 -1.12
CA THR A 163 29.63 -33.37 -2.06
C THR A 163 29.21 -33.49 -3.51
N ASP A 164 27.93 -33.80 -3.76
CA ASP A 164 27.38 -34.03 -5.09
C ASP A 164 27.02 -32.71 -5.82
N PRO A 165 26.88 -32.77 -7.17
CA PRO A 165 26.59 -31.57 -7.96
C PRO A 165 25.26 -30.90 -7.60
N SER A 166 24.24 -31.65 -7.20
CA SER A 166 22.92 -31.08 -6.91
C SER A 166 22.86 -30.22 -5.65
N HIS A 167 23.98 -30.18 -4.90
CA HIS A 167 24.17 -29.39 -3.69
C HIS A 167 25.41 -28.46 -3.75
N THR A 168 25.98 -28.29 -4.96
CA THR A 168 27.18 -27.44 -5.17
C THR A 168 26.88 -26.41 -6.24
N TYR A 169 26.91 -25.13 -5.89
CA TYR A 169 26.53 -24.02 -6.76
C TYR A 169 27.62 -22.96 -6.80
N VAL A 170 27.61 -22.14 -7.87
CA VAL A 170 28.54 -21.03 -8.06
C VAL A 170 27.79 -19.76 -8.44
N MET A 171 28.19 -18.61 -7.89
CA MET A 171 27.55 -17.32 -8.15
C MET A 171 28.56 -16.16 -8.21
N GLY A 172 28.25 -15.17 -9.06
CA GLY A 172 28.99 -13.92 -9.10
C GLY A 172 28.35 -12.89 -10.03
N SER A 173 28.85 -11.66 -9.98
CA SER A 173 28.38 -10.57 -10.86
C SER A 173 29.44 -10.17 -11.88
N SER A 174 28.98 -9.53 -12.96
CA SER A 174 29.87 -9.01 -13.99
C SER A 174 30.81 -10.08 -14.54
N MET A 175 32.12 -9.88 -14.41
CA MET A 175 33.14 -10.91 -14.73
C MET A 175 32.99 -12.18 -13.86
N GLY A 176 32.53 -12.01 -12.58
CA GLY A 176 32.17 -13.14 -11.69
C GLY A 176 31.02 -13.99 -12.24
N GLY A 177 30.09 -13.38 -12.95
CA GLY A 177 29.04 -14.12 -13.68
C GLY A 177 29.58 -14.90 -14.86
N LEU A 178 30.60 -14.37 -15.59
CA LEU A 178 31.28 -15.09 -16.68
C LEU A 178 31.96 -16.36 -16.18
N ILE A 179 32.78 -16.25 -15.12
CA ILE A 179 33.49 -17.40 -14.57
C ILE A 179 32.54 -18.42 -13.93
N SER A 180 31.38 -17.96 -13.38
CA SER A 180 30.35 -18.86 -12.86
C SER A 180 29.74 -19.72 -13.96
N LEU A 181 29.36 -19.12 -15.10
CA LEU A 181 28.84 -19.86 -16.25
C LEU A 181 29.92 -20.76 -16.88
N TYR A 182 31.14 -20.28 -16.94
CA TYR A 182 32.28 -21.07 -17.41
C TYR A 182 32.56 -22.28 -16.52
N ALA A 183 32.49 -22.14 -15.18
CA ALA A 183 32.63 -23.23 -14.23
C ALA A 183 31.57 -24.34 -14.45
N LEU A 184 30.32 -23.98 -14.69
CA LEU A 184 29.28 -24.94 -15.01
C LEU A 184 29.53 -25.69 -16.32
N CYS A 185 30.08 -25.00 -17.33
CA CYS A 185 30.46 -25.65 -18.60
C CYS A 185 31.62 -26.63 -18.45
N GLU A 186 32.69 -26.22 -17.74
CA GLU A 186 33.92 -27.01 -17.62
C GLU A 186 33.81 -28.15 -16.60
N TYR A 187 33.04 -27.95 -15.52
CA TYR A 187 32.87 -28.91 -14.43
C TYR A 187 31.38 -29.23 -14.13
N PRO A 188 30.63 -29.73 -15.14
CA PRO A 188 29.20 -30.05 -14.95
C PRO A 188 28.95 -31.20 -13.96
N ASN A 189 29.99 -32.00 -13.65
CA ASN A 189 29.91 -33.05 -12.64
C ASN A 189 30.30 -32.58 -11.23
N VAL A 190 30.61 -31.30 -11.06
CA VAL A 190 30.91 -30.65 -9.76
C VAL A 190 29.85 -29.63 -9.42
N PHE A 191 29.48 -28.80 -10.37
CA PHE A 191 28.47 -27.74 -10.17
C PHE A 191 27.13 -28.15 -10.75
N GLY A 192 26.08 -28.08 -9.91
CA GLY A 192 24.68 -28.30 -10.31
C GLY A 192 23.98 -27.03 -10.76
N GLY A 193 24.56 -25.85 -10.57
CA GLY A 193 24.01 -24.61 -11.07
C GLY A 193 24.92 -23.41 -10.93
N ALA A 194 24.61 -22.39 -11.75
CA ALA A 194 25.32 -21.12 -11.78
C ALA A 194 24.33 -19.95 -11.75
N ALA A 195 24.62 -18.91 -10.91
CA ALA A 195 23.92 -17.64 -10.96
C ALA A 195 24.86 -16.52 -11.40
N CYS A 196 24.45 -15.83 -12.46
CA CYS A 196 25.30 -14.88 -13.20
C CYS A 196 24.59 -13.51 -13.26
N LEU A 197 24.83 -12.66 -12.23
CA LEU A 197 24.21 -11.36 -12.12
C LEU A 197 24.95 -10.33 -12.98
N SER A 198 24.19 -9.49 -13.71
CA SER A 198 24.77 -8.50 -14.61
C SER A 198 25.96 -9.03 -15.43
N ILE A 199 25.82 -10.22 -15.99
CA ILE A 199 26.93 -10.97 -16.61
C ILE A 199 27.62 -10.15 -17.72
N HIS A 200 28.95 -9.96 -17.61
CA HIS A 200 29.74 -9.11 -18.52
C HIS A 200 30.00 -9.76 -19.89
N THR A 201 28.95 -10.06 -20.64
CA THR A 201 29.00 -10.71 -21.94
C THR A 201 29.71 -9.93 -23.06
N PRO A 202 29.88 -8.58 -23.02
CA PRO A 202 30.76 -7.87 -23.95
C PRO A 202 32.24 -8.31 -23.85
N MET A 203 32.69 -8.79 -22.66
CA MET A 203 34.03 -9.36 -22.40
C MET A 203 35.20 -8.38 -22.60
N VAL A 204 34.93 -7.10 -22.83
CA VAL A 204 35.96 -6.05 -23.03
C VAL A 204 35.74 -4.89 -22.05
N LEU A 205 36.85 -4.34 -21.50
CA LEU A 205 36.83 -3.24 -20.56
C LEU A 205 37.07 -1.86 -21.21
N ASP A 206 37.44 -1.80 -22.48
CA ASP A 206 37.83 -0.58 -23.19
C ASP A 206 36.67 0.14 -23.91
N GLY A 207 35.45 -0.34 -23.79
CA GLY A 207 34.24 0.25 -24.40
C GLY A 207 34.16 0.14 -25.93
N SER A 208 35.10 -0.58 -26.60
CA SER A 208 35.07 -0.78 -28.03
C SER A 208 33.96 -1.70 -28.49
N ALA A 209 32.88 -1.14 -29.10
CA ALA A 209 31.74 -1.90 -29.58
C ALA A 209 32.11 -2.98 -30.64
N SER A 210 33.03 -2.69 -31.53
CA SER A 210 33.48 -3.66 -32.54
C SER A 210 34.20 -4.85 -31.92
N LYS A 211 35.06 -4.59 -30.93
CA LYS A 211 35.80 -5.61 -30.17
C LYS A 211 34.83 -6.40 -29.26
N ALA A 212 33.92 -5.73 -28.59
CA ALA A 212 32.87 -6.37 -27.79
C ALA A 212 32.03 -7.36 -28.61
N ASN A 213 31.63 -7.01 -29.81
CA ASN A 213 30.86 -7.91 -30.70
C ASN A 213 31.64 -9.19 -31.07
N VAL A 214 32.95 -9.05 -31.38
CA VAL A 214 33.82 -10.19 -31.73
C VAL A 214 34.02 -11.13 -30.53
N TRP A 215 34.29 -10.57 -29.35
CA TRP A 215 34.56 -11.34 -28.16
C TRP A 215 33.28 -11.99 -27.58
N ALA A 216 32.18 -11.26 -27.56
CA ALA A 216 30.86 -11.82 -27.19
C ALA A 216 30.46 -12.97 -28.14
N LYS A 217 30.74 -12.85 -29.44
CA LYS A 217 30.51 -13.95 -30.40
C LYS A 217 31.38 -15.16 -30.06
N ALA A 218 32.66 -14.98 -29.82
CA ALA A 218 33.55 -16.08 -29.42
C ALA A 218 33.10 -16.81 -28.16
N PHE A 219 32.60 -16.09 -27.17
CA PHE A 219 31.99 -16.69 -25.97
C PHE A 219 30.72 -17.47 -26.29
N ARG A 220 29.82 -16.93 -27.13
CA ARG A 220 28.61 -17.66 -27.54
C ARG A 220 28.93 -18.92 -28.33
N ASP A 221 29.92 -18.87 -29.22
CA ASP A 221 30.38 -20.04 -30.00
C ASP A 221 30.97 -21.12 -29.05
N TYR A 222 31.74 -20.70 -28.03
CA TYR A 222 32.19 -21.58 -26.96
C TYR A 222 31.03 -22.21 -26.20
N LEU A 223 30.06 -21.41 -25.75
CA LEU A 223 28.86 -21.91 -25.05
C LEU A 223 28.08 -22.90 -25.92
N ALA A 224 27.88 -22.58 -27.21
CA ALA A 224 27.21 -23.48 -28.13
C ALA A 224 27.88 -24.85 -28.27
N ALA A 225 29.21 -24.93 -28.07
CA ALA A 225 29.95 -26.18 -28.10
C ALA A 225 30.06 -26.90 -26.74
N SER A 226 30.06 -26.15 -25.62
CA SER A 226 30.51 -26.66 -24.31
C SER A 226 29.38 -26.67 -23.24
N LEU A 227 28.20 -26.08 -23.49
CA LEU A 227 27.10 -26.13 -22.56
C LEU A 227 26.67 -27.58 -22.29
N PRO A 228 26.60 -28.00 -21.01
CA PRO A 228 26.06 -29.30 -20.67
C PRO A 228 24.56 -29.41 -20.99
N GLU A 229 24.00 -30.61 -20.98
CA GLU A 229 22.56 -30.79 -21.05
C GLU A 229 21.89 -30.18 -19.82
N ALA A 230 20.73 -29.52 -20.00
CA ALA A 230 20.00 -28.86 -18.93
C ALA A 230 19.63 -29.83 -17.80
N ASN A 231 18.97 -30.94 -18.11
CA ASN A 231 18.55 -31.98 -17.16
C ASN A 231 18.14 -31.43 -15.78
N SER A 232 18.89 -31.76 -14.73
CA SER A 232 18.67 -31.27 -13.35
C SER A 232 19.53 -30.05 -12.96
N ARG A 233 20.23 -29.44 -13.91
CA ARG A 233 21.10 -28.27 -13.64
C ARG A 233 20.31 -26.97 -13.74
N LEU A 234 20.87 -25.91 -13.13
CA LEU A 234 20.22 -24.60 -13.03
C LEU A 234 21.11 -23.48 -13.57
N ILE A 235 20.57 -22.61 -14.41
CA ILE A 235 21.24 -21.37 -14.86
C ILE A 235 20.32 -20.17 -14.58
N TYR A 236 20.81 -19.25 -13.75
CA TYR A 236 20.20 -17.94 -13.55
C TYR A 236 21.07 -16.89 -14.22
N ILE A 237 20.46 -16.02 -15.05
CA ILE A 237 21.11 -14.85 -15.64
C ILE A 237 20.23 -13.63 -15.44
N ASP A 238 20.84 -12.49 -15.11
CA ASP A 238 20.11 -11.24 -15.05
C ASP A 238 20.93 -10.03 -15.53
N ARG A 239 20.28 -8.89 -15.62
CA ARG A 239 20.87 -7.56 -15.75
C ARG A 239 19.91 -6.47 -15.25
N GLY A 240 20.47 -5.31 -14.92
CA GLY A 240 19.75 -4.05 -14.87
C GLY A 240 19.58 -3.41 -16.26
N ASP A 241 19.23 -2.12 -16.27
CA ASP A 241 19.13 -1.31 -17.49
C ASP A 241 19.79 0.09 -17.35
N HIS A 242 20.45 0.32 -16.22
CA HIS A 242 21.19 1.57 -15.94
C HIS A 242 22.70 1.34 -15.86
N THR A 243 23.47 2.42 -15.98
CA THR A 243 24.93 2.44 -15.98
C THR A 243 25.51 1.45 -17.00
N LEU A 244 26.44 0.57 -16.62
CA LEU A 244 27.08 -0.40 -17.54
C LEU A 244 26.06 -1.42 -18.08
N ASP A 245 25.05 -1.82 -17.29
CA ASP A 245 24.01 -2.77 -17.68
C ASP A 245 23.15 -2.28 -18.84
N ALA A 246 22.99 -0.97 -19.03
CA ALA A 246 22.29 -0.40 -20.19
C ALA A 246 22.90 -0.85 -21.52
N SER A 247 24.22 -1.04 -21.56
CA SER A 247 24.95 -1.49 -22.74
C SER A 247 24.81 -3.00 -23.01
N TYR A 248 24.30 -3.78 -22.08
CA TYR A 248 24.22 -5.25 -22.14
C TYR A 248 22.99 -5.78 -22.85
N THR A 249 22.01 -4.95 -23.19
CA THR A 249 20.70 -5.39 -23.73
C THR A 249 20.84 -6.41 -24.87
N VAL A 250 21.58 -6.07 -25.93
CA VAL A 250 21.74 -6.94 -27.10
C VAL A 250 22.53 -8.20 -26.75
N PHE A 251 23.57 -8.07 -25.93
CA PHE A 251 24.43 -9.19 -25.52
C PHE A 251 23.68 -10.18 -24.65
N HIS A 252 22.84 -9.70 -23.71
CA HIS A 252 22.02 -10.54 -22.86
C HIS A 252 20.97 -11.32 -23.68
N GLN A 253 20.29 -10.67 -24.63
CA GLN A 253 19.35 -11.33 -25.53
C GLN A 253 20.03 -12.41 -26.38
N GLN A 254 21.24 -12.15 -26.88
CA GLN A 254 22.02 -13.12 -27.63
C GLN A 254 22.46 -14.31 -26.79
N LEU A 255 22.88 -14.07 -25.53
CA LEU A 255 23.21 -15.13 -24.57
C LEU A 255 21.97 -15.98 -24.27
N ASP A 256 20.83 -15.36 -23.97
CA ASP A 256 19.57 -16.05 -23.69
C ASP A 256 19.13 -16.94 -24.86
N SER A 257 19.29 -16.44 -26.09
CA SER A 257 19.01 -17.20 -27.32
C SER A 257 19.89 -18.43 -27.47
N VAL A 258 21.20 -18.34 -27.16
CA VAL A 258 22.12 -19.50 -27.21
C VAL A 258 21.72 -20.54 -26.17
N LEU A 259 21.46 -20.13 -24.92
CA LEU A 259 20.98 -21.02 -23.87
C LEU A 259 19.69 -21.74 -24.29
N THR A 260 18.70 -20.97 -24.80
CA THR A 260 17.42 -21.53 -25.25
C THR A 260 17.61 -22.55 -26.41
N SER A 261 18.48 -22.24 -27.38
CA SER A 261 18.75 -23.14 -28.52
C SER A 261 19.40 -24.46 -28.11
N LYS A 262 20.06 -24.48 -26.93
CA LYS A 262 20.68 -25.66 -26.31
C LYS A 262 19.76 -26.40 -25.34
N GLY A 263 18.46 -26.09 -25.35
CA GLY A 263 17.45 -26.76 -24.54
C GLY A 263 17.35 -26.20 -23.10
N TRP A 264 18.06 -25.14 -22.77
CA TRP A 264 17.89 -24.47 -21.48
C TRP A 264 16.65 -23.59 -21.50
N GLN A 265 15.63 -24.03 -20.85
CA GLN A 265 14.34 -23.36 -20.74
C GLN A 265 13.89 -23.39 -19.28
N PHE A 266 12.85 -22.65 -18.96
CA PHE A 266 12.19 -22.73 -17.67
C PHE A 266 11.71 -24.18 -17.42
N PRO A 267 11.87 -24.79 -16.24
CA PRO A 267 12.36 -24.20 -14.98
C PRO A 267 13.88 -24.33 -14.75
N GLN A 268 14.68 -24.87 -15.68
CA GLN A 268 16.13 -25.02 -15.53
C GLN A 268 16.89 -23.73 -15.81
N LYS A 269 16.31 -22.82 -16.59
CA LYS A 269 16.87 -21.49 -16.85
C LYS A 269 15.92 -20.41 -16.39
N MET A 270 16.44 -19.42 -15.69
CA MET A 270 15.76 -18.16 -15.37
C MET A 270 16.57 -16.99 -15.95
N SER A 271 15.92 -16.13 -16.72
CA SER A 271 16.52 -14.93 -17.32
C SER A 271 15.68 -13.73 -16.94
N LYS A 272 16.27 -12.72 -16.27
CA LYS A 272 15.56 -11.57 -15.72
C LYS A 272 16.17 -10.24 -16.14
N ILE A 273 15.30 -9.21 -16.20
CA ILE A 273 15.70 -7.81 -16.36
C ILE A 273 15.10 -7.06 -15.19
N TYR A 274 15.92 -6.24 -14.53
CA TYR A 274 15.51 -5.41 -13.41
C TYR A 274 15.50 -3.93 -13.82
N PRO A 275 14.32 -3.38 -14.15
CA PRO A 275 14.20 -1.97 -14.53
C PRO A 275 14.71 -1.04 -13.42
N GLY A 276 15.43 0.01 -13.81
CA GLY A 276 16.02 0.98 -12.88
C GLY A 276 17.31 0.54 -12.20
N ALA A 277 17.68 -0.74 -12.26
CA ALA A 277 18.86 -1.25 -11.57
C ALA A 277 20.16 -0.95 -12.32
N ALA A 278 21.18 -0.53 -11.57
CA ALA A 278 22.53 -0.23 -12.05
C ALA A 278 23.49 -1.41 -11.85
N HIS A 279 24.70 -1.29 -12.42
CA HIS A 279 25.79 -2.26 -12.28
C HIS A 279 26.57 -2.03 -10.97
N THR A 280 25.95 -2.27 -9.82
CA THR A 280 26.52 -2.00 -8.49
C THR A 280 26.18 -3.08 -7.48
N GLU A 281 27.02 -3.23 -6.42
CA GLU A 281 26.79 -4.14 -5.30
C GLU A 281 25.46 -3.82 -4.57
N THR A 282 25.13 -2.55 -4.44
CA THR A 282 23.85 -2.10 -3.87
C THR A 282 22.67 -2.64 -4.65
N ASP A 283 22.69 -2.60 -5.98
CA ASP A 283 21.58 -3.09 -6.80
C ASP A 283 21.55 -4.63 -6.91
N TRP A 284 22.73 -5.29 -6.84
CA TRP A 284 22.78 -6.75 -6.75
C TRP A 284 22.23 -7.24 -5.40
N SER A 285 22.50 -6.54 -4.29
CA SER A 285 21.98 -6.90 -2.98
C SER A 285 20.45 -6.88 -2.94
N LYS A 286 19.80 -5.89 -3.59
CA LYS A 286 18.33 -5.75 -3.63
C LYS A 286 17.63 -6.93 -4.32
N ARG A 287 18.31 -7.59 -5.27
CA ARG A 287 17.75 -8.70 -6.04
C ARG A 287 18.36 -10.07 -5.74
N LEU A 288 19.23 -10.14 -4.71
CA LEU A 288 19.96 -11.35 -4.32
C LEU A 288 19.02 -12.52 -3.94
N ARG A 289 17.85 -12.19 -3.38
CA ARG A 289 16.79 -13.16 -3.06
C ARG A 289 16.43 -14.07 -4.25
N SER A 290 16.29 -13.52 -5.46
CA SER A 290 15.91 -14.28 -6.65
C SER A 290 16.88 -15.40 -7.02
N PRO A 291 18.18 -15.18 -7.21
CA PRO A 291 19.13 -16.26 -7.50
C PRO A 291 19.30 -17.25 -6.34
N LEU A 292 19.20 -16.81 -5.07
CA LEU A 292 19.29 -17.70 -3.91
C LEU A 292 18.11 -18.69 -3.87
N LEU A 293 16.88 -18.20 -4.02
CA LEU A 293 15.70 -19.07 -4.09
C LEU A 293 15.73 -19.97 -5.33
N PHE A 294 16.21 -19.46 -6.47
CA PHE A 294 16.31 -20.27 -7.68
C PHE A 294 17.27 -21.47 -7.53
N LEU A 295 18.40 -21.27 -6.86
CA LEU A 295 19.41 -22.31 -6.66
C LEU A 295 19.14 -23.22 -5.43
N LEU A 296 18.64 -22.64 -4.33
CA LEU A 296 18.73 -23.21 -2.99
C LEU A 296 17.37 -23.39 -2.30
N ALA A 297 16.23 -23.12 -2.96
CA ALA A 297 14.91 -23.22 -2.33
C ALA A 297 14.71 -24.55 -1.59
N ASN A 298 14.13 -24.47 -0.42
CA ASN A 298 13.73 -25.65 0.35
C ASN A 298 12.48 -26.28 -0.28
N LYS A 299 12.66 -27.37 -1.00
CA LYS A 299 11.60 -28.05 -1.74
C LYS A 299 10.48 -28.61 -0.85
N ASP A 300 10.77 -28.85 0.43
CA ASP A 300 9.79 -29.36 1.39
C ASP A 300 8.82 -28.27 1.87
N THR A 301 9.15 -26.99 1.64
CA THR A 301 8.32 -25.82 1.98
C THR A 301 7.71 -25.12 0.76
N GLU A 302 7.99 -25.57 -0.47
CA GLU A 302 7.33 -25.05 -1.66
C GLU A 302 5.83 -25.38 -1.63
N GLN A 303 4.99 -24.35 -1.42
CA GLN A 303 3.53 -24.47 -1.36
C GLN A 303 2.89 -23.17 -1.83
N VAL A 304 1.62 -23.22 -2.17
CA VAL A 304 0.80 -22.01 -2.32
C VAL A 304 0.35 -21.58 -0.93
N GLU A 305 0.83 -20.43 -0.48
CA GLU A 305 0.49 -19.85 0.82
C GLU A 305 -0.81 -19.04 0.72
N ARG A 306 -0.99 -18.31 -0.41
CA ARG A 306 -2.11 -17.39 -0.60
C ARG A 306 -2.45 -17.20 -2.08
N ILE A 307 -3.74 -17.01 -2.36
CA ILE A 307 -4.24 -16.51 -3.65
C ILE A 307 -5.17 -15.32 -3.38
N ASP A 308 -4.94 -14.21 -4.07
CA ASP A 308 -5.81 -13.04 -4.03
C ASP A 308 -6.43 -12.77 -5.41
N PRO A 309 -7.76 -12.51 -5.46
CA PRO A 309 -8.73 -12.58 -4.36
C PRO A 309 -8.89 -14.02 -3.82
N PRO A 310 -9.25 -14.19 -2.53
CA PRO A 310 -9.33 -15.53 -1.90
C PRO A 310 -10.43 -16.41 -2.50
N PHE A 311 -11.41 -15.84 -3.14
CA PHE A 311 -12.46 -16.45 -3.97
C PHE A 311 -13.08 -15.36 -4.87
N TRP A 312 -13.89 -15.77 -5.87
CA TRP A 312 -14.55 -14.84 -6.77
C TRP A 312 -15.99 -15.27 -7.07
N TRP A 313 -16.69 -14.53 -7.92
CA TRP A 313 -18.07 -14.84 -8.32
C TRP A 313 -18.18 -15.10 -9.82
N CYS A 314 -19.10 -16.02 -10.18
CA CYS A 314 -19.57 -16.17 -11.55
C CYS A 314 -20.56 -15.07 -11.91
N GLY A 315 -20.62 -14.66 -13.18
CA GLY A 315 -21.60 -13.71 -13.66
C GLY A 315 -21.23 -12.23 -13.39
N MET A 316 -19.97 -11.94 -13.14
CA MET A 316 -19.44 -10.58 -13.14
C MET A 316 -19.39 -10.04 -14.58
N ASN A 317 -19.56 -8.71 -14.74
CA ASN A 317 -19.47 -8.07 -16.05
C ASN A 317 -18.08 -8.16 -16.67
N ASP A 318 -17.04 -7.98 -15.84
CA ASP A 318 -15.67 -8.29 -16.25
C ASP A 318 -15.39 -9.79 -16.04
N SER A 319 -15.29 -10.52 -17.15
CA SER A 319 -15.00 -11.97 -17.13
C SER A 319 -13.51 -12.30 -16.92
N GLU A 320 -12.62 -11.32 -16.98
CA GLU A 320 -11.19 -11.53 -16.75
C GLU A 320 -10.85 -11.42 -15.26
N LEU A 321 -10.59 -12.55 -14.62
CA LEU A 321 -10.15 -12.63 -13.24
C LEU A 321 -8.62 -12.75 -13.18
N GLN A 322 -7.96 -11.80 -12.49
CA GLN A 322 -6.55 -11.93 -12.12
C GLN A 322 -6.45 -12.64 -10.76
N LEU A 323 -5.63 -13.68 -10.69
CA LEU A 323 -5.20 -14.28 -9.44
C LEU A 323 -3.74 -13.92 -9.18
N MET A 324 -3.46 -13.25 -8.07
CA MET A 324 -2.12 -13.08 -7.54
C MET A 324 -1.85 -14.26 -6.60
N VAL A 325 -0.99 -15.17 -7.03
CA VAL A 325 -0.59 -16.35 -6.26
C VAL A 325 0.72 -16.04 -5.56
N TYR A 326 0.76 -16.27 -4.25
CA TYR A 326 1.95 -16.13 -3.42
C TYR A 326 2.31 -17.46 -2.76
N GLY A 327 3.60 -17.76 -2.73
CA GLY A 327 4.15 -18.93 -2.05
C GLY A 327 5.60 -19.14 -2.43
N THR A 328 6.36 -19.81 -1.58
CA THR A 328 7.79 -20.00 -1.78
C THR A 328 8.07 -20.59 -3.16
N ASN A 329 8.77 -19.81 -4.01
CA ASN A 329 9.23 -20.20 -5.34
C ASN A 329 8.11 -20.60 -6.33
N ILE A 330 6.85 -20.17 -6.08
CA ILE A 330 5.68 -20.54 -6.88
C ILE A 330 5.76 -20.05 -8.33
N GLY A 331 6.47 -18.95 -8.58
CA GLY A 331 6.73 -18.42 -9.92
C GLY A 331 7.46 -19.40 -10.85
N THR A 332 8.08 -20.46 -10.29
CA THR A 332 8.74 -21.51 -11.06
C THR A 332 7.81 -22.65 -11.48
N TYR A 333 6.55 -22.64 -11.03
CA TYR A 333 5.55 -23.65 -11.35
C TYR A 333 4.70 -23.25 -12.55
N THR A 334 4.07 -24.25 -13.18
CA THR A 334 3.10 -24.07 -14.25
C THR A 334 1.72 -24.41 -13.69
N PRO A 335 0.77 -23.45 -13.71
CA PRO A 335 -0.60 -23.70 -13.26
C PRO A 335 -1.41 -24.41 -14.33
N GLU A 336 -2.27 -25.33 -13.88
CA GLU A 336 -3.24 -26.06 -14.70
C GLU A 336 -4.61 -26.02 -14.02
N ILE A 337 -5.67 -25.82 -14.77
CA ILE A 337 -7.06 -25.82 -14.28
C ILE A 337 -7.91 -26.67 -15.20
N ALA A 338 -8.56 -27.69 -14.60
CA ALA A 338 -9.52 -28.57 -15.30
C ALA A 338 -10.91 -28.35 -14.73
N TYR A 339 -11.50 -27.16 -14.96
CA TYR A 339 -12.86 -26.83 -14.52
C TYR A 339 -13.66 -26.22 -15.66
N SER A 340 -14.90 -26.74 -15.85
CA SER A 340 -15.76 -26.35 -16.98
C SER A 340 -16.07 -24.85 -16.93
N GLY A 341 -15.84 -24.14 -18.03
CA GLY A 341 -16.11 -22.72 -18.16
C GLY A 341 -15.01 -21.80 -17.61
N VAL A 342 -13.92 -22.36 -17.06
CA VAL A 342 -12.72 -21.61 -16.66
C VAL A 342 -11.59 -21.88 -17.62
N GLN A 343 -10.95 -20.84 -18.14
CA GLN A 343 -9.81 -20.95 -19.04
C GLN A 343 -8.66 -20.04 -18.58
N ILE A 344 -7.45 -20.56 -18.56
CA ILE A 344 -6.24 -19.74 -18.36
C ILE A 344 -5.98 -18.97 -19.65
N LYS A 345 -6.11 -17.64 -19.62
CA LYS A 345 -5.79 -16.74 -20.74
C LYS A 345 -4.29 -16.53 -20.88
N ARG A 346 -3.63 -16.26 -19.76
CA ARG A 346 -2.19 -16.04 -19.68
C ARG A 346 -1.68 -16.27 -18.26
N VAL A 347 -0.40 -16.55 -18.15
CA VAL A 347 0.34 -16.68 -16.90
C VAL A 347 1.54 -15.74 -16.99
N GLU A 348 1.67 -14.87 -16.02
CA GLU A 348 2.76 -13.89 -16.00
C GLU A 348 3.66 -14.14 -14.78
N ARG A 349 4.94 -14.36 -15.08
CA ARG A 349 6.01 -14.54 -14.11
C ARG A 349 6.73 -13.22 -13.93
N VAL A 350 6.86 -12.81 -12.70
CA VAL A 350 7.39 -11.50 -12.32
C VAL A 350 8.78 -11.62 -11.70
N GLU A 351 9.36 -10.50 -11.26
CA GLU A 351 10.72 -10.47 -10.74
C GLU A 351 10.89 -11.30 -9.47
N SER A 352 9.93 -11.26 -8.55
CA SER A 352 9.96 -12.15 -7.39
C SER A 352 9.55 -13.57 -7.79
N PRO A 353 10.36 -14.60 -7.49
CA PRO A 353 9.99 -15.99 -7.74
C PRO A 353 8.87 -16.50 -6.82
N ASP A 354 8.53 -15.76 -5.77
CA ASP A 354 7.47 -16.10 -4.82
C ASP A 354 6.07 -15.66 -5.30
N TYR A 355 5.99 -14.97 -6.46
CA TYR A 355 4.73 -14.53 -7.05
C TYR A 355 4.49 -15.10 -8.44
N LEU A 356 3.21 -15.36 -8.73
CA LEU A 356 2.73 -15.77 -10.05
C LEU A 356 1.36 -15.12 -10.30
N PHE A 357 1.20 -14.45 -11.45
CA PHE A 357 -0.10 -13.92 -11.86
C PHE A 357 -0.75 -14.84 -12.89
N ILE A 358 -1.99 -15.26 -12.60
CA ILE A 358 -2.80 -16.10 -13.49
C ILE A 358 -4.03 -15.30 -13.90
N TYR A 359 -4.22 -15.11 -15.19
CA TYR A 359 -5.41 -14.43 -15.73
C TYR A 359 -6.36 -15.48 -16.30
N LEU A 360 -7.55 -15.51 -15.74
CA LEU A 360 -8.60 -16.47 -16.10
C LEU A 360 -9.70 -15.77 -16.91
N ASP A 361 -10.28 -16.46 -17.88
CA ASP A 361 -11.63 -16.18 -18.37
C ASP A 361 -12.61 -17.07 -17.60
N VAL A 362 -13.54 -16.43 -16.89
CA VAL A 362 -14.57 -17.11 -16.09
C VAL A 362 -15.99 -16.85 -16.61
N LYS A 363 -16.14 -16.34 -17.85
CA LYS A 363 -17.40 -15.93 -18.44
C LYS A 363 -18.48 -17.01 -18.40
N ASN A 364 -18.07 -18.24 -18.66
CA ASN A 364 -18.98 -19.40 -18.76
C ASN A 364 -18.87 -20.34 -17.54
N ALA A 365 -18.17 -19.92 -16.49
CA ALA A 365 -17.98 -20.74 -15.31
C ALA A 365 -19.27 -20.86 -14.50
N LEU A 366 -19.48 -22.01 -13.89
CA LEU A 366 -20.52 -22.26 -12.90
C LEU A 366 -19.94 -22.17 -11.48
N PRO A 367 -20.78 -21.84 -10.48
CA PRO A 367 -20.32 -21.84 -9.08
C PRO A 367 -19.80 -23.21 -8.64
N GLY A 368 -18.67 -23.22 -7.93
CA GLY A 368 -18.10 -24.48 -7.40
C GLY A 368 -16.67 -24.30 -6.91
N LYS A 369 -16.16 -25.36 -6.30
CA LYS A 369 -14.77 -25.46 -5.82
C LYS A 369 -13.98 -26.38 -6.72
N PHE A 370 -12.81 -25.98 -7.15
CA PHE A 370 -11.94 -26.75 -8.05
C PHE A 370 -10.47 -26.58 -7.65
N PRO A 371 -9.63 -27.59 -7.97
CA PRO A 371 -8.20 -27.46 -7.75
C PRO A 371 -7.55 -26.60 -8.85
N ILE A 372 -6.63 -25.73 -8.46
CA ILE A 372 -5.58 -25.19 -9.32
C ILE A 372 -4.35 -26.05 -9.04
N GLU A 373 -3.87 -26.76 -10.06
CA GLU A 373 -2.71 -27.61 -9.96
C GLU A 373 -1.47 -26.85 -10.44
N PHE A 374 -0.42 -26.85 -9.64
CA PHE A 374 0.86 -26.21 -9.96
C PHE A 374 1.91 -27.31 -10.14
N THR A 375 2.49 -27.42 -11.33
CA THR A 375 3.43 -28.47 -11.69
C THR A 375 4.83 -27.93 -11.96
N LYS A 376 5.87 -28.68 -11.51
CA LYS A 376 7.29 -28.38 -11.73
C LYS A 376 8.07 -29.70 -11.83
N GLY A 377 8.30 -30.19 -13.04
CA GLY A 377 8.87 -31.52 -13.25
C GLY A 377 7.98 -32.63 -12.66
N LYS A 378 8.45 -33.29 -11.60
CA LYS A 378 7.67 -34.33 -10.89
C LYS A 378 6.91 -33.80 -9.67
N GLN A 379 7.17 -32.56 -9.27
CA GLN A 379 6.53 -31.92 -8.13
C GLN A 379 5.14 -31.40 -8.54
N LYS A 380 4.19 -31.51 -7.64
CA LYS A 380 2.81 -31.06 -7.83
C LYS A 380 2.28 -30.49 -6.53
N ILE A 381 1.73 -29.28 -6.60
CA ILE A 381 1.05 -28.59 -5.51
C ILE A 381 -0.39 -28.37 -5.95
N SER A 382 -1.35 -28.60 -5.08
CA SER A 382 -2.78 -28.41 -5.36
C SER A 382 -3.35 -27.34 -4.41
N TYR A 383 -4.02 -26.35 -4.95
CA TYR A 383 -4.74 -25.32 -4.17
C TYR A 383 -6.22 -25.32 -4.56
N LYS A 384 -7.11 -25.39 -3.57
CA LYS A 384 -8.56 -25.42 -3.79
C LYS A 384 -9.10 -23.99 -3.87
N TYR A 385 -9.48 -23.56 -5.06
CA TYR A 385 -10.09 -22.24 -5.32
C TYR A 385 -11.62 -22.35 -5.44
N GLU A 386 -12.34 -21.26 -5.15
CA GLU A 386 -13.80 -21.22 -5.17
C GLU A 386 -14.32 -20.10 -6.07
N LEU A 387 -15.26 -20.44 -6.98
CA LEU A 387 -16.15 -19.48 -7.62
C LEU A 387 -17.54 -19.61 -6.98
N LYS A 388 -18.03 -18.51 -6.42
CA LYS A 388 -19.37 -18.43 -5.80
C LYS A 388 -20.43 -18.04 -6.82
N GLY A 389 -21.69 -18.39 -6.54
CA GLY A 389 -22.81 -17.81 -7.25
C GLY A 389 -23.05 -16.37 -6.83
N ARG A 390 -23.20 -15.46 -7.79
CA ARG A 390 -23.60 -14.08 -7.51
C ARG A 390 -25.07 -14.06 -7.07
N GLN A 391 -25.40 -13.26 -6.05
CA GLN A 391 -26.77 -13.10 -5.61
C GLN A 391 -27.64 -12.44 -6.71
N ALA A 392 -28.88 -12.85 -6.83
CA ALA A 392 -29.84 -12.13 -7.67
C ALA A 392 -29.95 -10.67 -7.19
N ARG A 393 -29.91 -9.71 -8.13
CA ARG A 393 -29.91 -8.27 -7.86
C ARG A 393 -28.65 -7.70 -7.18
N ALA A 394 -27.53 -8.43 -7.15
CA ALA A 394 -26.30 -7.89 -6.62
C ALA A 394 -25.86 -6.58 -7.33
N SER A 395 -26.22 -6.41 -8.60
CA SER A 395 -25.95 -5.17 -9.36
C SER A 395 -26.95 -4.03 -9.09
N GLU A 396 -28.08 -4.30 -8.43
CA GLU A 396 -29.11 -3.31 -8.10
C GLU A 396 -28.88 -2.65 -6.72
N LYS A 397 -27.64 -2.62 -6.23
CA LYS A 397 -27.24 -2.02 -4.94
C LYS A 397 -27.54 -0.52 -4.95
N GLU A 398 -28.36 -0.08 -4.01
CA GLU A 398 -28.62 1.35 -3.83
C GLU A 398 -27.44 2.03 -3.12
N GLY A 399 -26.82 3.01 -3.78
CA GLY A 399 -25.79 3.85 -3.20
C GLY A 399 -26.32 4.87 -2.20
N PHE A 400 -25.44 5.47 -1.42
CA PHE A 400 -25.80 6.64 -0.60
C PHE A 400 -26.00 7.88 -1.51
N ASN A 401 -26.87 8.80 -1.09
CA ASN A 401 -27.26 9.96 -1.87
C ASN A 401 -27.72 11.14 -0.98
N SER A 402 -28.25 12.22 -1.56
CA SER A 402 -28.70 13.42 -0.85
C SER A 402 -29.86 13.19 0.16
N SER A 403 -30.51 12.04 0.12
CA SER A 403 -31.51 11.70 1.14
C SER A 403 -30.90 11.15 2.43
N ASP A 404 -29.65 10.69 2.35
CA ASP A 404 -28.91 10.10 3.47
C ASP A 404 -28.27 11.15 4.37
N VAL A 405 -27.93 10.71 5.57
CA VAL A 405 -27.00 11.37 6.50
C VAL A 405 -25.93 10.37 6.87
N ILE A 406 -24.69 10.68 6.52
CA ILE A 406 -23.55 9.82 6.79
C ILE A 406 -23.03 10.10 8.20
N TYR A 407 -22.87 9.04 9.00
CA TYR A 407 -22.22 9.10 10.30
C TYR A 407 -20.83 8.48 10.19
N LEU A 408 -19.80 9.34 10.25
CA LEU A 408 -18.39 8.92 10.29
C LEU A 408 -18.02 8.52 11.71
N MET A 409 -17.49 7.33 11.90
CA MET A 409 -16.97 6.88 13.19
C MET A 409 -15.60 6.21 13.08
N MET A 410 -14.90 6.19 14.22
CA MET A 410 -13.70 5.38 14.42
C MET A 410 -14.05 4.19 15.32
N PRO A 411 -14.04 2.94 14.81
CA PRO A 411 -14.41 1.77 15.61
C PRO A 411 -13.61 1.66 16.90
N ASP A 412 -12.29 1.87 16.84
CA ASP A 412 -11.39 1.85 18.01
C ASP A 412 -11.81 2.79 19.16
N ARG A 413 -12.57 3.86 18.85
CA ARG A 413 -12.95 4.92 19.80
C ARG A 413 -14.44 4.92 20.14
N PHE A 414 -15.21 4.01 19.55
CA PHE A 414 -16.66 4.00 19.71
C PHE A 414 -17.13 3.11 20.85
N ALA A 415 -16.85 1.82 20.80
CA ALA A 415 -17.18 0.90 21.90
C ALA A 415 -16.40 -0.43 21.78
N ASN A 416 -16.01 -1.00 22.92
CA ASN A 416 -15.41 -2.33 23.01
C ASN A 416 -16.52 -3.37 23.28
N GLY A 417 -16.79 -4.22 22.34
CA GLY A 417 -17.77 -5.28 22.42
C GLY A 417 -17.21 -6.64 22.80
N ASP A 418 -15.95 -6.88 22.45
CA ASP A 418 -15.22 -8.11 22.74
C ASP A 418 -13.81 -7.83 23.28
N MET A 419 -13.65 -7.86 24.59
CA MET A 419 -12.32 -7.68 25.23
C MET A 419 -11.33 -8.81 24.92
N GLY A 420 -11.76 -9.90 24.27
CA GLY A 420 -10.89 -10.98 23.85
C GLY A 420 -9.98 -10.57 22.70
N ASN A 421 -10.48 -9.74 21.80
CA ASN A 421 -9.74 -9.26 20.63
C ASN A 421 -8.70 -8.17 20.98
N ASP A 422 -8.76 -7.55 22.14
CA ASP A 422 -7.72 -6.64 22.65
C ASP A 422 -6.34 -7.31 22.84
N LYS A 423 -6.31 -8.64 22.89
CA LYS A 423 -5.11 -9.45 23.22
C LYS A 423 -4.71 -10.38 22.07
N VAL A 424 -5.19 -10.15 20.87
CA VAL A 424 -4.82 -10.95 19.70
C VAL A 424 -3.33 -10.80 19.44
N GLU A 425 -2.64 -11.92 19.20
CA GLU A 425 -1.24 -11.91 18.82
C GLU A 425 -1.09 -11.34 17.41
N MET A 426 -0.29 -10.29 17.29
CA MET A 426 0.07 -9.68 16.02
C MET A 426 1.57 -9.88 15.77
N LYS A 427 1.99 -9.81 14.51
CA LYS A 427 3.42 -9.93 14.16
C LYS A 427 4.26 -8.84 14.81
N TYR A 428 3.67 -7.65 15.00
CA TYR A 428 4.35 -6.51 15.61
C TYR A 428 3.67 -6.12 16.92
N PRO A 429 4.47 -5.76 17.96
CA PRO A 429 3.91 -5.39 19.27
C PRO A 429 3.03 -4.14 19.17
N TYR A 430 1.96 -4.13 19.91
CA TYR A 430 1.05 -2.98 20.06
C TYR A 430 0.61 -2.89 21.54
N THR A 431 0.00 -1.75 21.90
CA THR A 431 -0.60 -1.55 23.22
C THR A 431 -2.05 -1.13 23.09
N VAL A 432 -2.90 -1.62 24.01
CA VAL A 432 -4.24 -1.11 24.23
C VAL A 432 -4.19 -0.29 25.52
N ASP A 433 -4.27 1.04 25.39
CA ASP A 433 -4.14 1.97 26.51
C ASP A 433 -4.95 3.24 26.26
N ARG A 434 -6.11 3.35 26.88
CA ARG A 434 -7.03 4.50 26.77
C ARG A 434 -6.47 5.81 27.37
N SER A 435 -5.42 5.73 28.17
CA SER A 435 -4.75 6.93 28.70
C SER A 435 -3.80 7.57 27.69
N ASN A 436 -3.39 6.84 26.68
CA ASN A 436 -2.53 7.30 25.57
C ASN A 436 -3.36 7.53 24.32
N VAL A 437 -3.60 8.78 23.98
CA VAL A 437 -4.43 9.21 22.82
C VAL A 437 -3.97 8.64 21.46
N SER A 438 -2.72 8.23 21.34
CA SER A 438 -2.14 7.65 20.12
C SER A 438 -2.09 6.11 20.15
N ALA A 439 -2.45 5.46 21.27
CA ALA A 439 -2.57 4.01 21.36
C ALA A 439 -3.94 3.53 20.84
N ARG A 440 -4.08 2.22 20.67
CA ARG A 440 -5.40 1.60 20.52
C ARG A 440 -6.18 1.67 21.82
N HIS A 441 -7.49 1.82 21.72
CA HIS A 441 -8.38 1.86 22.88
C HIS A 441 -9.27 0.60 22.99
N GLY A 442 -9.25 -0.26 21.96
CA GLY A 442 -9.94 -1.56 21.98
C GLY A 442 -11.39 -1.53 21.54
N GLY A 443 -11.88 -0.43 20.96
CA GLY A 443 -13.19 -0.44 20.31
C GLY A 443 -13.18 -1.33 19.05
N ASP A 444 -14.32 -2.01 18.74
CA ASP A 444 -14.40 -3.08 17.76
C ASP A 444 -15.77 -3.17 17.06
N LEU A 445 -15.89 -4.10 16.10
CA LEU A 445 -17.15 -4.33 15.35
C LEU A 445 -18.29 -4.83 16.23
N ALA A 446 -17.98 -5.63 17.25
CA ALA A 446 -18.98 -6.11 18.21
C ALA A 446 -19.55 -4.96 19.06
N GLY A 447 -18.71 -3.99 19.43
CA GLY A 447 -19.12 -2.76 20.09
C GLY A 447 -19.99 -1.89 19.22
N VAL A 448 -19.63 -1.71 17.94
CA VAL A 448 -20.49 -1.01 16.97
C VAL A 448 -21.84 -1.71 16.86
N LYS A 449 -21.85 -3.03 16.70
CA LYS A 449 -23.09 -3.84 16.57
C LYS A 449 -23.97 -3.72 17.79
N ARG A 450 -23.42 -3.67 19.01
CA ARG A 450 -24.17 -3.48 20.26
C ARG A 450 -24.94 -2.17 20.30
N HIS A 451 -24.46 -1.14 19.61
CA HIS A 451 -25.03 0.21 19.64
C HIS A 451 -25.77 0.62 18.34
N ILE A 452 -26.19 -0.33 17.50
CA ILE A 452 -26.95 -0.05 16.28
C ILE A 452 -28.29 0.66 16.61
N ASP A 453 -28.94 0.31 17.73
CA ASP A 453 -30.16 0.96 18.13
C ASP A 453 -29.98 2.44 18.50
N TYR A 454 -28.81 2.83 19.07
CA TYR A 454 -28.43 4.22 19.27
C TYR A 454 -28.32 5.00 17.94
N LEU A 455 -27.68 4.43 16.93
CA LEU A 455 -27.57 5.04 15.60
C LEU A 455 -28.95 5.16 14.93
N THR A 456 -29.77 4.15 15.07
CA THR A 456 -31.16 4.13 14.55
C THR A 456 -32.03 5.19 15.23
N GLU A 457 -31.95 5.29 16.56
CA GLU A 457 -32.65 6.30 17.35
C GLU A 457 -32.23 7.72 16.98
N LEU A 458 -30.94 7.94 16.78
CA LEU A 458 -30.38 9.22 16.34
C LEU A 458 -30.91 9.65 14.97
N GLY A 459 -31.23 8.72 14.10
CA GLY A 459 -31.74 8.97 12.75
C GLY A 459 -30.69 8.90 11.64
N VAL A 460 -29.55 8.24 11.90
CA VAL A 460 -28.50 7.96 10.91
C VAL A 460 -29.03 7.03 9.81
N THR A 461 -28.65 7.28 8.57
CA THR A 461 -29.07 6.46 7.42
C THR A 461 -27.91 5.82 6.65
N ALA A 462 -26.68 6.26 6.91
CA ALA A 462 -25.49 5.66 6.35
C ALA A 462 -24.32 5.71 7.36
N LEU A 463 -23.61 4.61 7.51
CA LEU A 463 -22.44 4.50 8.39
C LEU A 463 -21.17 4.43 7.55
N TRP A 464 -20.21 5.31 7.85
CA TRP A 464 -18.82 5.25 7.36
C TRP A 464 -17.89 5.04 8.55
N MET A 465 -17.22 3.90 8.59
CA MET A 465 -16.16 3.61 9.55
C MET A 465 -14.80 3.93 8.93
N THR A 466 -13.86 4.51 9.70
CA THR A 466 -12.44 4.58 9.28
C THR A 466 -11.93 3.18 8.93
N PRO A 467 -10.82 3.03 8.15
CA PRO A 467 -10.47 1.73 7.60
C PRO A 467 -10.41 0.62 8.65
N VAL A 468 -11.09 -0.49 8.36
CA VAL A 468 -11.20 -1.67 9.24
C VAL A 468 -10.29 -2.82 8.79
N LEU A 469 -9.56 -2.66 7.70
CA LEU A 469 -8.61 -3.66 7.20
C LEU A 469 -7.42 -3.81 8.15
N GLU A 470 -6.76 -4.98 8.08
CA GLU A 470 -5.61 -5.28 8.93
C GLU A 470 -4.54 -4.19 8.82
N ASN A 471 -4.10 -3.71 9.97
CA ASN A 471 -3.11 -2.64 10.12
C ASN A 471 -2.08 -3.02 11.18
N ASP A 472 -1.22 -4.01 10.89
CA ASP A 472 -0.22 -4.54 11.81
C ASP A 472 1.03 -3.65 11.84
N MET A 473 0.85 -2.38 12.27
CA MET A 473 1.89 -1.35 12.28
C MET A 473 2.46 -1.00 13.67
N GLY A 474 1.91 -1.54 14.74
CA GLY A 474 2.28 -1.18 16.11
C GLY A 474 1.61 0.13 16.55
N GLU A 475 2.39 1.14 17.00
CA GLU A 475 1.85 2.44 17.40
C GLU A 475 1.12 3.15 16.25
N GLY A 476 0.06 3.88 16.58
CA GLY A 476 -0.78 4.60 15.60
C GLY A 476 -1.69 3.70 14.77
N SER A 477 -1.63 2.37 14.91
CA SER A 477 -2.41 1.44 14.08
C SER A 477 -3.93 1.56 14.26
N TYR A 478 -4.40 2.26 15.29
CA TYR A 478 -5.82 2.47 15.56
C TYR A 478 -6.58 3.23 14.47
N HIS A 479 -5.88 4.07 13.69
CA HIS A 479 -6.52 4.87 12.63
C HIS A 479 -6.88 4.06 11.37
N GLY A 480 -6.20 2.93 11.10
CA GLY A 480 -6.51 2.02 10.00
C GLY A 480 -5.87 2.35 8.64
N TYR A 481 -5.27 3.54 8.43
CA TYR A 481 -4.83 4.02 7.11
C TYR A 481 -3.51 3.43 6.59
N ALA A 482 -2.86 2.52 7.30
CA ALA A 482 -1.62 1.86 6.87
C ALA A 482 -1.83 0.35 6.75
N ALA A 483 -2.70 -0.07 5.81
CA ALA A 483 -3.10 -1.47 5.65
C ALA A 483 -1.92 -2.40 5.41
N THR A 484 -1.95 -3.58 6.06
CA THR A 484 -0.99 -4.66 5.88
C THR A 484 -1.60 -5.91 5.22
N ASP A 485 -2.92 -5.96 5.08
CA ASP A 485 -3.67 -6.93 4.29
C ASP A 485 -4.96 -6.31 3.74
N TYR A 486 -5.14 -6.37 2.42
CA TYR A 486 -6.30 -5.77 1.74
C TYR A 486 -7.55 -6.65 1.69
N TYR A 487 -7.46 -7.95 2.04
CA TYR A 487 -8.59 -8.89 2.03
C TYR A 487 -8.99 -9.38 3.42
N LYS A 488 -8.43 -8.78 4.47
CA LYS A 488 -8.65 -9.22 5.85
C LYS A 488 -9.02 -8.04 6.74
N ILE A 489 -10.07 -8.20 7.54
CA ILE A 489 -10.40 -7.30 8.65
C ILE A 489 -9.32 -7.43 9.73
N ASP A 490 -8.95 -6.31 10.35
CA ASP A 490 -8.00 -6.30 11.48
C ASP A 490 -8.56 -7.19 12.62
N PRO A 491 -7.83 -8.22 13.04
CA PRO A 491 -8.34 -9.16 14.03
C PRO A 491 -8.64 -8.52 15.40
N ARG A 492 -8.13 -7.31 15.63
CA ARG A 492 -8.45 -6.50 16.82
C ARG A 492 -9.78 -5.75 16.68
N PHE A 493 -10.35 -5.70 15.48
CA PHE A 493 -11.71 -5.25 15.24
C PHE A 493 -12.68 -6.42 15.10
N GLY A 494 -12.22 -7.59 14.65
CA GLY A 494 -13.03 -8.78 14.41
C GLY A 494 -12.58 -9.56 13.17
N THR A 495 -13.50 -10.34 12.60
CA THR A 495 -13.29 -11.17 11.41
C THR A 495 -14.02 -10.60 10.19
N ASN A 496 -13.72 -11.14 9.00
CA ASN A 496 -14.44 -10.83 7.77
C ASN A 496 -15.94 -11.18 7.90
N GLU A 497 -16.25 -12.30 8.54
CA GLU A 497 -17.62 -12.78 8.77
C GLU A 497 -18.38 -11.88 9.73
N GLU A 498 -17.75 -11.40 10.79
CA GLU A 498 -18.34 -10.44 11.73
C GLU A 498 -18.61 -9.08 11.07
N TYR A 499 -17.74 -8.65 10.15
CA TYR A 499 -17.99 -7.44 9.36
C TYR A 499 -19.22 -7.59 8.46
N VAL A 500 -19.36 -8.73 7.74
CA VAL A 500 -20.55 -9.04 6.93
C VAL A 500 -21.82 -9.09 7.79
N ASP A 501 -21.73 -9.70 8.96
CA ASP A 501 -22.86 -9.78 9.90
C ASP A 501 -23.25 -8.41 10.49
N LEU A 502 -22.26 -7.54 10.75
CA LEU A 502 -22.51 -6.14 11.13
C LEU A 502 -23.23 -5.38 10.02
N VAL A 503 -22.74 -5.47 8.77
CA VAL A 503 -23.34 -4.81 7.60
C VAL A 503 -24.80 -5.26 7.44
N LYS A 504 -25.06 -6.57 7.51
CA LYS A 504 -26.43 -7.10 7.46
C LYS A 504 -27.30 -6.52 8.58
N SER A 505 -26.78 -6.48 9.81
CA SER A 505 -27.51 -5.95 10.97
C SER A 505 -27.85 -4.46 10.82
N LEU A 506 -26.98 -3.68 10.17
CA LEU A 506 -27.22 -2.27 9.81
C LEU A 506 -28.29 -2.14 8.72
N HIS A 507 -28.22 -2.97 7.68
CA HIS A 507 -29.24 -3.03 6.62
C HIS A 507 -30.64 -3.38 7.15
N ASP A 508 -30.72 -4.31 8.10
CA ASP A 508 -31.98 -4.67 8.77
C ASP A 508 -32.63 -3.48 9.52
N LYS A 509 -31.83 -2.45 9.85
CA LYS A 509 -32.29 -1.17 10.44
C LYS A 509 -32.39 -0.03 9.42
N GLY A 510 -32.19 -0.30 8.13
CA GLY A 510 -32.20 0.69 7.06
C GLY A 510 -31.01 1.65 7.04
N ILE A 511 -29.87 1.22 7.57
CA ILE A 511 -28.62 1.98 7.57
C ILE A 511 -27.69 1.40 6.52
N LYS A 512 -27.35 2.20 5.51
CA LYS A 512 -26.37 1.88 4.46
C LYS A 512 -24.95 1.84 5.03
N VAL A 513 -24.03 1.10 4.37
CA VAL A 513 -22.63 1.01 4.80
C VAL A 513 -21.68 1.47 3.72
N ILE A 514 -20.73 2.32 4.11
CA ILE A 514 -19.68 2.89 3.27
C ILE A 514 -18.35 2.37 3.81
N MET A 515 -17.56 1.72 2.95
CA MET A 515 -16.21 1.27 3.30
C MET A 515 -15.17 2.31 2.95
N ASP A 516 -14.26 2.57 3.86
CA ASP A 516 -13.08 3.41 3.64
C ASP A 516 -11.97 2.58 2.99
N MET A 517 -11.49 3.00 1.82
CA MET A 517 -10.43 2.31 1.06
C MET A 517 -9.23 3.21 0.83
N VAL A 518 -8.04 2.62 0.89
CA VAL A 518 -6.76 3.31 0.76
C VAL A 518 -5.97 2.68 -0.38
N PHE A 519 -5.73 3.43 -1.48
CA PHE A 519 -5.04 2.93 -2.67
C PHE A 519 -3.71 3.60 -2.95
N ASN A 520 -3.50 4.78 -2.38
CA ASN A 520 -2.27 5.53 -2.58
C ASN A 520 -1.06 4.79 -2.00
N HIS A 521 -1.23 4.20 -0.83
CA HIS A 521 -0.14 3.61 -0.05
C HIS A 521 -0.62 2.38 0.72
N CYS A 522 0.32 1.60 1.21
CA CYS A 522 0.08 0.57 2.23
C CYS A 522 0.88 0.88 3.50
N GLY A 523 0.83 0.03 4.50
CA GLY A 523 1.72 0.13 5.66
C GLY A 523 3.16 -0.27 5.32
N SER A 524 4.16 0.39 5.92
CA SER A 524 5.58 0.04 5.73
C SER A 524 5.95 -1.36 6.27
N ARG A 525 5.00 -2.03 6.94
CA ARG A 525 5.14 -3.43 7.40
C ARG A 525 4.30 -4.40 6.58
N HIS A 526 3.70 -3.94 5.49
CA HIS A 526 3.03 -4.82 4.53
C HIS A 526 4.02 -5.85 4.00
N PRO A 527 3.64 -7.14 3.80
CA PRO A 527 4.52 -8.17 3.25
C PRO A 527 5.23 -7.78 1.96
N TRP A 528 4.59 -6.98 1.10
CA TRP A 528 5.19 -6.47 -0.14
C TRP A 528 6.48 -5.65 0.06
N MET A 529 6.67 -5.01 1.23
CA MET A 529 7.91 -4.28 1.53
C MET A 529 9.12 -5.22 1.71
N ASN A 530 8.85 -6.47 2.08
CA ASN A 530 9.90 -7.48 2.22
C ASN A 530 10.15 -8.27 0.94
N ASP A 531 9.12 -8.42 0.10
CA ASP A 531 9.14 -9.18 -1.14
C ASP A 531 8.05 -8.63 -2.08
N GLN A 532 8.45 -7.66 -2.90
CA GLN A 532 7.52 -7.04 -3.86
C GLN A 532 7.38 -7.92 -5.11
N PRO A 533 6.16 -8.05 -5.68
CA PRO A 533 5.95 -8.86 -6.88
C PRO A 533 6.82 -8.42 -8.07
N THR A 534 6.85 -7.11 -8.35
CA THR A 534 7.63 -6.50 -9.43
C THR A 534 8.53 -5.38 -8.90
N ALA A 535 9.61 -5.07 -9.58
CA ALA A 535 10.55 -4.00 -9.19
C ALA A 535 9.89 -2.61 -9.12
N ASP A 536 8.81 -2.41 -9.87
CA ASP A 536 8.04 -1.15 -9.95
C ASP A 536 6.71 -1.20 -9.17
N TRP A 537 6.58 -2.07 -8.16
CA TRP A 537 5.38 -2.18 -7.32
C TRP A 537 5.12 -0.94 -6.48
N PHE A 538 6.21 -0.31 -6.02
CA PHE A 538 6.21 0.94 -5.28
C PHE A 538 6.88 2.06 -6.08
N ASN A 539 6.46 3.29 -5.86
CA ASN A 539 7.23 4.47 -6.20
C ASN A 539 8.33 4.68 -5.13
N ASN A 540 9.56 4.97 -5.55
CA ASN A 540 10.72 5.11 -4.66
C ASN A 540 10.90 3.92 -3.68
N PRO A 541 11.03 2.67 -4.18
CA PRO A 541 11.06 1.48 -3.30
C PRO A 541 12.28 1.43 -2.37
N ASP A 542 13.36 2.13 -2.72
CA ASP A 542 14.65 2.04 -2.06
C ASP A 542 14.85 3.03 -0.91
N SER A 543 14.08 4.11 -0.90
CA SER A 543 14.22 5.18 0.09
C SER A 543 12.96 6.00 0.22
N TYR A 544 12.73 6.49 1.42
CA TYR A 544 11.67 7.45 1.68
C TYR A 544 11.90 8.76 0.90
N VAL A 545 10.98 9.08 0.01
CA VAL A 545 10.87 10.37 -0.67
C VAL A 545 9.46 10.88 -0.39
N GLN A 546 9.34 11.92 0.41
CA GLN A 546 8.03 12.46 0.80
C GLN A 546 7.35 13.16 -0.38
N THR A 547 6.05 12.93 -0.55
CA THR A 547 5.22 13.73 -1.46
C THR A 547 5.24 15.22 -1.05
N ASN A 548 5.16 16.13 -2.02
CA ASN A 548 5.06 17.56 -1.72
C ASN A 548 3.68 17.96 -1.15
N HIS A 549 2.71 17.03 -1.07
CA HIS A 549 1.33 17.21 -0.57
C HIS A 549 0.54 18.35 -1.24
N ASN A 550 1.03 18.89 -2.36
CA ASN A 550 0.41 20.05 -3.01
C ASN A 550 -0.62 19.63 -4.07
N LYS A 551 -1.81 19.27 -3.64
CA LYS A 551 -2.92 18.83 -4.49
C LYS A 551 -3.37 19.88 -5.52
N THR A 552 -2.99 21.15 -5.36
CA THR A 552 -3.37 22.23 -6.29
C THR A 552 -2.70 22.11 -7.66
N VAL A 553 -1.58 21.37 -7.77
CA VAL A 553 -0.86 21.14 -9.03
C VAL A 553 -1.72 20.50 -10.13
N PHE A 554 -2.80 19.82 -9.76
CA PHE A 554 -3.68 19.17 -10.75
C PHE A 554 -4.56 20.14 -11.54
N PHE A 555 -4.96 21.26 -10.93
CA PHE A 555 -5.78 22.29 -11.57
C PHE A 555 -5.06 23.63 -11.74
N ASP A 556 -3.78 23.71 -11.41
CA ASP A 556 -2.91 24.84 -11.69
C ASP A 556 -2.44 24.78 -13.16
N PRO A 557 -2.79 25.75 -14.01
CA PRO A 557 -2.38 25.77 -15.41
C PRO A 557 -0.88 26.05 -15.59
N TYR A 558 -0.18 26.43 -14.53
CA TYR A 558 1.26 26.77 -14.52
C TYR A 558 2.10 25.75 -13.76
N ALA A 559 1.50 24.69 -13.20
CA ALA A 559 2.23 23.67 -12.45
C ALA A 559 3.29 22.98 -13.31
N SER A 560 4.49 22.81 -12.75
CA SER A 560 5.57 22.08 -13.40
C SER A 560 5.31 20.57 -13.39
N ASP A 561 5.92 19.85 -14.34
CA ASP A 561 5.80 18.38 -14.38
C ASP A 561 6.50 17.72 -13.18
N ILE A 562 7.58 18.34 -12.66
CA ILE A 562 8.27 17.81 -11.48
C ILE A 562 7.39 17.90 -10.24
N ASP A 563 6.67 19.01 -10.03
CA ASP A 563 5.77 19.16 -8.88
C ASP A 563 4.60 18.19 -8.94
N ARG A 564 4.06 17.93 -10.15
CA ARG A 564 3.03 16.90 -10.37
C ARG A 564 3.54 15.51 -10.02
N LYS A 565 4.75 15.18 -10.49
CA LYS A 565 5.39 13.90 -10.21
C LYS A 565 5.70 13.72 -8.72
N GLU A 566 6.24 14.73 -8.05
CA GLU A 566 6.50 14.69 -6.61
C GLU A 566 5.21 14.54 -5.78
N MET A 567 4.08 15.09 -6.28
CA MET A 567 2.78 14.91 -5.65
C MET A 567 2.28 13.46 -5.74
N THR A 568 2.45 12.80 -6.89
CA THR A 568 1.88 11.47 -7.17
C THR A 568 2.81 10.31 -6.83
N ASP A 569 4.13 10.54 -6.82
CA ASP A 569 5.11 9.45 -6.70
C ASP A 569 5.83 9.45 -5.34
N GLY A 570 5.50 10.40 -4.44
CA GLY A 570 6.10 10.49 -3.11
C GLY A 570 5.30 9.72 -2.06
N TRP A 571 5.98 9.14 -1.08
CA TRP A 571 5.35 8.49 0.06
C TRP A 571 4.56 9.51 0.90
N PHE A 572 3.41 9.10 1.40
CA PHE A 572 2.57 9.99 2.20
C PHE A 572 3.28 10.41 3.50
N VAL A 573 3.81 9.45 4.24
CA VAL A 573 4.70 9.61 5.41
C VAL A 573 5.67 8.41 5.45
N PRO A 574 6.72 8.40 6.29
CA PRO A 574 7.70 7.30 6.33
C PRO A 574 7.11 5.90 6.58
N THR A 575 5.95 5.81 7.22
CA THR A 575 5.24 4.55 7.50
C THR A 575 4.22 4.16 6.44
N MET A 576 4.05 4.95 5.37
CA MET A 576 3.06 4.77 4.32
C MET A 576 3.72 4.85 2.92
N PRO A 577 4.42 3.76 2.50
CA PRO A 577 5.06 3.66 1.20
C PRO A 577 4.05 3.75 0.05
N ASP A 578 4.41 4.52 -0.95
CA ASP A 578 3.56 4.85 -2.08
C ASP A 578 3.48 3.70 -3.10
N LEU A 579 2.27 3.28 -3.44
CA LEU A 579 2.02 2.23 -4.43
C LEU A 579 2.05 2.79 -5.85
N ASN A 580 2.68 2.08 -6.78
CA ASN A 580 2.71 2.49 -8.18
C ASN A 580 1.51 1.94 -8.97
N GLN A 581 0.38 2.66 -8.96
CA GLN A 581 -0.85 2.24 -9.63
C GLN A 581 -0.76 2.19 -11.16
N ARG A 582 0.34 2.66 -11.77
CA ARG A 582 0.65 2.48 -13.20
C ARG A 582 1.04 1.03 -13.52
N ASN A 583 1.48 0.26 -12.50
CA ASN A 583 1.72 -1.18 -12.65
C ASN A 583 0.38 -1.89 -12.92
N PRO A 584 0.25 -2.63 -14.04
CA PRO A 584 -1.03 -3.21 -14.46
C PRO A 584 -1.55 -4.31 -13.53
N HIS A 585 -0.64 -5.06 -12.89
CA HIS A 585 -1.01 -6.11 -11.94
C HIS A 585 -1.56 -5.51 -10.64
N LEU A 586 -0.89 -4.47 -10.12
CA LEU A 586 -1.35 -3.74 -8.94
C LEU A 586 -2.67 -3.03 -9.19
N ALA A 587 -2.81 -2.33 -10.32
CA ALA A 587 -4.06 -1.68 -10.69
C ALA A 587 -5.24 -2.65 -10.73
N LYS A 588 -5.07 -3.82 -11.39
CA LYS A 588 -6.11 -4.86 -11.44
C LYS A 588 -6.40 -5.45 -10.05
N TYR A 589 -5.38 -5.66 -9.22
CA TYR A 589 -5.52 -6.12 -7.83
C TYR A 589 -6.40 -5.16 -7.01
N LEU A 590 -6.13 -3.85 -7.03
CA LEU A 590 -6.88 -2.84 -6.29
C LEU A 590 -8.34 -2.70 -6.79
N ILE A 591 -8.55 -2.77 -8.10
CA ILE A 591 -9.89 -2.77 -8.70
C ILE A 591 -10.68 -4.01 -8.23
N GLN A 592 -10.09 -5.19 -8.34
CA GLN A 592 -10.73 -6.43 -7.90
C GLN A 592 -10.97 -6.47 -6.39
N ASN A 593 -10.07 -5.90 -5.59
CA ASN A 593 -10.25 -5.78 -4.14
C ASN A 593 -11.52 -4.98 -3.79
N SER A 594 -11.75 -3.85 -4.45
CA SER A 594 -12.97 -3.06 -4.22
C SER A 594 -14.23 -3.81 -4.61
N ILE A 595 -14.23 -4.44 -5.79
CA ILE A 595 -15.36 -5.25 -6.26
C ILE A 595 -15.63 -6.41 -5.28
N TRP A 596 -14.55 -7.05 -4.80
CA TRP A 596 -14.64 -8.14 -3.84
C TRP A 596 -15.32 -7.72 -2.53
N TRP A 597 -14.94 -6.58 -1.95
CA TRP A 597 -15.55 -6.09 -0.72
C TRP A 597 -17.00 -5.65 -0.93
N VAL A 598 -17.30 -4.96 -2.04
CA VAL A 598 -18.67 -4.56 -2.38
C VAL A 598 -19.57 -5.78 -2.52
N GLU A 599 -19.11 -6.83 -3.21
CA GLU A 599 -19.90 -8.06 -3.40
C GLU A 599 -19.98 -8.90 -2.12
N TYR A 600 -18.87 -9.04 -1.37
CA TYR A 600 -18.76 -9.90 -0.19
C TYR A 600 -19.55 -9.37 1.00
N ALA A 601 -19.44 -8.07 1.27
CA ALA A 601 -20.09 -7.43 2.43
C ALA A 601 -21.38 -6.69 2.09
N ASP A 602 -21.83 -6.71 0.84
CA ASP A 602 -23.06 -6.02 0.38
C ASP A 602 -23.02 -4.49 0.62
N LEU A 603 -21.90 -3.84 0.27
CA LEU A 603 -21.69 -2.42 0.55
C LEU A 603 -22.54 -1.51 -0.33
N ASN A 604 -22.92 -0.34 0.19
CA ASN A 604 -23.68 0.70 -0.50
C ASN A 604 -22.79 1.81 -1.09
N GLY A 605 -21.54 1.87 -0.69
CA GLY A 605 -20.62 2.89 -1.19
C GLY A 605 -19.19 2.71 -0.71
N ILE A 606 -18.32 3.54 -1.28
CA ILE A 606 -16.91 3.62 -0.94
C ILE A 606 -16.56 5.08 -0.65
N ARG A 607 -15.80 5.30 0.42
CA ARG A 607 -15.00 6.51 0.57
C ARG A 607 -13.57 6.16 0.17
N GLN A 608 -13.04 6.85 -0.83
CA GLN A 608 -11.67 6.65 -1.28
C GLN A 608 -10.76 7.68 -0.64
N ASP A 609 -9.86 7.20 0.19
CA ASP A 609 -8.83 7.99 0.85
C ASP A 609 -7.87 8.63 -0.15
N THR A 610 -7.40 9.84 0.17
CA THR A 610 -6.35 10.55 -0.59
C THR A 610 -6.54 10.51 -2.11
N TYR A 611 -7.77 10.70 -2.61
CA TYR A 611 -8.15 10.49 -4.02
C TYR A 611 -7.24 11.16 -5.07
N PRO A 612 -6.65 12.35 -4.84
CA PRO A 612 -5.76 13.00 -5.80
C PRO A 612 -4.35 12.41 -5.90
N TYR A 613 -3.91 11.57 -4.95
CA TYR A 613 -2.53 11.09 -4.89
C TYR A 613 -2.24 9.92 -5.83
N PRO A 614 -3.11 8.88 -5.94
CA PRO A 614 -2.91 7.79 -6.87
C PRO A 614 -2.92 8.24 -8.34
N ASP A 615 -2.43 7.38 -9.23
CA ASP A 615 -2.48 7.61 -10.67
C ASP A 615 -3.91 7.86 -11.17
N SER A 616 -4.13 9.02 -11.80
CA SER A 616 -5.46 9.49 -12.21
C SER A 616 -6.14 8.59 -13.25
N ASP A 617 -5.37 7.97 -14.16
CA ASP A 617 -5.92 7.07 -15.17
C ASP A 617 -6.36 5.75 -14.54
N MET A 618 -5.62 5.27 -13.55
CA MET A 618 -6.03 4.11 -12.77
C MET A 618 -7.31 4.40 -11.98
N MET A 619 -7.40 5.56 -11.31
CA MET A 619 -8.58 5.94 -10.54
C MET A 619 -9.83 6.08 -11.41
N LYS A 620 -9.69 6.57 -12.64
CA LYS A 620 -10.77 6.59 -13.62
C LYS A 620 -11.21 5.18 -14.04
N ARG A 621 -10.24 4.28 -14.32
CA ARG A 621 -10.54 2.87 -14.64
C ARG A 621 -11.23 2.16 -13.48
N TRP A 622 -10.81 2.43 -12.26
CA TRP A 622 -11.41 1.91 -11.04
C TRP A 622 -12.86 2.36 -10.87
N CYS A 623 -13.16 3.66 -11.01
CA CYS A 623 -14.54 4.16 -10.99
C CYS A 623 -15.41 3.46 -12.05
N ASN A 624 -14.90 3.37 -13.28
CA ASN A 624 -15.64 2.75 -14.38
C ASN A 624 -15.90 1.26 -14.16
N ALA A 625 -14.94 0.52 -13.62
CA ALA A 625 -15.11 -0.90 -13.30
C ALA A 625 -16.20 -1.12 -12.23
N LEU A 626 -16.21 -0.30 -11.18
CA LEU A 626 -17.23 -0.38 -10.14
C LEU A 626 -18.61 -0.01 -10.67
N TYR A 627 -18.74 1.06 -11.46
CA TYR A 627 -20.06 1.45 -12.02
C TYR A 627 -20.55 0.50 -13.11
N ALA A 628 -19.67 -0.21 -13.79
CA ALA A 628 -20.07 -1.29 -14.71
C ALA A 628 -20.69 -2.47 -13.96
N GLU A 629 -20.19 -2.80 -12.74
CA GLU A 629 -20.73 -3.87 -11.91
C GLU A 629 -21.94 -3.42 -11.08
N TYR A 630 -21.93 -2.17 -10.57
CA TYR A 630 -22.91 -1.59 -9.66
C TYR A 630 -23.25 -0.16 -10.11
N PRO A 631 -24.18 0.03 -11.07
CA PRO A 631 -24.45 1.34 -11.67
C PRO A 631 -24.88 2.43 -10.66
N ASP A 632 -25.59 2.02 -9.61
CA ASP A 632 -26.18 2.93 -8.63
C ASP A 632 -25.30 3.13 -7.38
N ILE A 633 -24.19 2.38 -7.22
CA ILE A 633 -23.25 2.61 -6.11
C ILE A 633 -22.72 4.04 -6.12
N ASN A 634 -22.48 4.62 -4.96
CA ASN A 634 -21.83 5.92 -4.86
C ASN A 634 -20.41 5.79 -4.32
N ILE A 635 -19.52 6.60 -4.87
CA ILE A 635 -18.11 6.70 -4.46
C ILE A 635 -17.85 8.15 -4.15
N VAL A 636 -17.35 8.43 -2.95
CA VAL A 636 -16.86 9.75 -2.56
C VAL A 636 -15.34 9.72 -2.47
N GLY A 637 -14.69 10.62 -3.18
CA GLY A 637 -13.23 10.81 -3.13
C GLY A 637 -12.84 11.91 -2.16
N GLU A 638 -11.89 11.60 -1.29
CA GLU A 638 -11.30 12.61 -0.42
C GLU A 638 -10.23 13.39 -1.16
N ALA A 639 -10.59 14.60 -1.59
CA ALA A 639 -9.65 15.59 -2.10
C ALA A 639 -9.55 16.75 -1.11
N MET A 640 -8.82 16.57 0.00
CA MET A 640 -8.73 17.56 1.08
C MET A 640 -8.20 18.92 0.57
N ILE A 641 -9.07 19.66 -0.11
CA ILE A 641 -8.80 20.94 -0.76
C ILE A 641 -9.81 21.97 -0.23
N THR A 642 -9.32 23.02 0.40
CA THR A 642 -10.13 24.12 0.95
C THR A 642 -10.56 25.16 -0.08
N ASN A 643 -10.47 24.86 -1.36
CA ASN A 643 -10.93 25.67 -2.48
C ASN A 643 -12.06 24.93 -3.21
N PRO A 644 -13.28 25.51 -3.34
CA PRO A 644 -14.43 24.84 -3.95
C PRO A 644 -14.19 24.48 -5.42
N PHE A 645 -13.39 25.27 -6.15
CA PHE A 645 -13.05 24.95 -7.55
C PHE A 645 -12.14 23.73 -7.65
N GLY A 646 -11.19 23.57 -6.72
CA GLY A 646 -10.33 22.39 -6.64
C GLY A 646 -11.11 21.13 -6.26
N ALA A 647 -12.09 21.21 -5.37
CA ALA A 647 -12.98 20.08 -5.06
C ALA A 647 -13.85 19.72 -6.27
N ALA A 648 -14.49 20.72 -6.91
CA ALA A 648 -15.34 20.54 -8.09
C ALA A 648 -14.56 19.99 -9.31
N PHE A 649 -13.24 20.24 -9.40
CA PHE A 649 -12.36 19.69 -10.45
C PHE A 649 -12.46 18.17 -10.53
N TRP A 650 -12.54 17.48 -9.39
CA TRP A 650 -12.53 16.02 -9.30
C TRP A 650 -13.89 15.37 -9.56
N GLN A 651 -15.00 16.14 -9.55
CA GLN A 651 -16.33 15.56 -9.76
C GLN A 651 -16.56 15.18 -11.23
N LYS A 652 -17.26 14.08 -11.46
CA LYS A 652 -17.70 13.62 -12.78
C LYS A 652 -18.32 14.75 -13.60
N ASN A 653 -17.94 14.87 -14.87
CA ASN A 653 -18.39 15.91 -15.81
C ASN A 653 -17.99 17.34 -15.41
N SER A 654 -16.98 17.52 -14.58
CA SER A 654 -16.49 18.86 -14.24
C SER A 654 -15.97 19.61 -15.47
N ARG A 655 -16.47 20.83 -15.67
CA ARG A 655 -15.96 21.73 -16.71
C ARG A 655 -14.61 22.35 -16.36
N LEU A 656 -14.21 22.23 -15.09
CA LEU A 656 -12.92 22.71 -14.60
C LEU A 656 -11.79 21.68 -14.86
N ASN A 657 -12.15 20.43 -15.13
CA ASN A 657 -11.17 19.38 -15.41
C ASN A 657 -10.78 19.38 -16.89
N PHE A 658 -9.71 20.10 -17.21
CA PHE A 658 -9.15 20.19 -18.55
C PHE A 658 -8.26 18.98 -18.94
N ASN A 659 -7.97 18.07 -17.97
CA ASN A 659 -7.20 16.84 -18.21
C ASN A 659 -8.11 15.61 -18.51
N GLY A 660 -9.42 15.79 -18.48
CA GLY A 660 -10.40 14.74 -18.74
C GLY A 660 -11.26 14.37 -17.54
N ASN A 661 -12.34 13.63 -17.78
CA ASN A 661 -13.30 13.23 -16.77
C ASN A 661 -12.70 12.20 -15.80
N THR A 662 -12.88 12.39 -14.49
CA THR A 662 -12.45 11.45 -13.45
C THR A 662 -13.44 10.31 -13.20
N ASP A 663 -14.69 10.45 -13.67
CA ASP A 663 -15.85 9.59 -13.40
C ASP A 663 -16.25 9.47 -11.91
N LEU A 664 -15.64 10.24 -11.01
CA LEU A 664 -15.98 10.28 -9.58
C LEU A 664 -17.33 10.97 -9.35
N LYS A 665 -18.33 10.28 -8.77
CA LYS A 665 -19.65 10.86 -8.52
C LYS A 665 -19.63 11.91 -7.42
N SER A 666 -19.05 11.60 -6.27
CA SER A 666 -19.09 12.47 -5.09
C SER A 666 -17.73 13.00 -4.67
N VAL A 667 -17.69 14.23 -4.20
CA VAL A 667 -16.52 14.91 -3.63
C VAL A 667 -16.82 15.49 -2.26
N MET A 668 -15.81 15.74 -1.43
CA MET A 668 -15.95 16.28 -0.07
C MET A 668 -15.73 17.81 -0.06
N ASP A 669 -16.61 18.54 0.63
CA ASP A 669 -16.57 20.00 0.74
C ASP A 669 -15.80 20.47 1.96
N PHE A 670 -14.49 20.41 1.90
CA PHE A 670 -13.59 20.94 2.94
C PHE A 670 -13.62 22.48 3.04
N HIS A 671 -14.09 23.17 2.02
CA HIS A 671 -14.21 24.63 2.09
C HIS A 671 -15.33 25.05 3.05
N LEU A 672 -16.46 24.33 3.09
CA LEU A 672 -17.52 24.59 4.07
C LEU A 672 -16.98 24.48 5.51
N SER A 673 -16.25 23.41 5.83
CA SER A 673 -15.67 23.25 7.18
C SER A 673 -14.70 24.38 7.53
N SER A 674 -13.85 24.80 6.57
CA SER A 674 -12.90 25.89 6.72
C SER A 674 -13.59 27.23 7.04
N VAL A 675 -14.68 27.59 6.36
CA VAL A 675 -15.41 28.83 6.63
C VAL A 675 -16.31 28.72 7.87
N ALA A 676 -16.95 27.58 8.09
CA ALA A 676 -17.85 27.35 9.24
C ALA A 676 -17.13 27.46 10.58
N SER A 677 -15.86 27.03 10.65
CA SER A 677 -15.03 27.09 11.87
C SER A 677 -14.97 28.48 12.54
N LYS A 678 -15.17 29.57 11.78
CA LYS A 678 -15.21 30.95 12.25
C LYS A 678 -16.62 31.56 12.16
N ALA A 679 -17.31 31.33 11.05
CA ALA A 679 -18.52 32.04 10.69
C ALA A 679 -19.62 32.03 11.76
N PHE A 680 -19.81 30.90 12.46
CA PHE A 680 -20.84 30.77 13.48
C PHE A 680 -20.40 31.32 14.86
N HIS A 681 -19.09 31.46 15.10
CA HIS A 681 -18.54 31.93 16.36
C HIS A 681 -18.35 33.44 16.44
N GLU A 682 -18.29 34.13 15.30
CA GLU A 682 -18.19 35.60 15.22
C GLU A 682 -19.52 36.27 14.84
N GLU A 683 -19.57 37.59 14.97
CA GLU A 683 -20.72 38.38 14.47
C GLU A 683 -20.62 38.58 12.96
N THR A 684 -21.79 38.65 12.31
CA THR A 684 -21.85 38.87 10.88
C THR A 684 -21.59 40.33 10.52
N TYR A 685 -20.64 40.54 9.63
CA TYR A 685 -20.31 41.84 9.03
C TYR A 685 -19.99 41.64 7.53
N TRP A 686 -19.57 42.70 6.82
CA TRP A 686 -19.40 42.67 5.36
C TRP A 686 -18.37 41.66 4.84
N ALA A 687 -17.44 41.17 5.67
CA ALA A 687 -16.35 40.25 5.30
C ALA A 687 -16.21 39.07 6.31
N GLY A 688 -17.22 38.81 7.13
CA GLY A 688 -17.16 37.75 8.15
C GLY A 688 -18.51 37.28 8.64
N GLY A 689 -18.52 36.28 9.54
CA GLY A 689 -19.73 35.65 10.04
C GLY A 689 -20.55 34.98 8.94
N LEU A 690 -21.87 35.04 8.99
CA LEU A 690 -22.75 34.41 8.00
C LEU A 690 -22.62 34.98 6.58
N GLN A 691 -21.92 36.10 6.38
CA GLN A 691 -21.58 36.60 5.05
C GLN A 691 -20.65 35.62 4.32
N THR A 692 -19.66 35.05 5.00
CA THR A 692 -18.75 34.05 4.40
C THR A 692 -19.47 32.73 4.08
N ILE A 693 -20.49 32.36 4.84
CA ILE A 693 -21.38 31.21 4.52
C ILE A 693 -22.17 31.49 3.23
N PHE A 694 -22.73 32.71 3.08
CA PHE A 694 -23.41 33.10 1.85
C PHE A 694 -22.45 33.04 0.64
N GLU A 695 -21.26 33.58 0.76
CA GLU A 695 -20.24 33.59 -0.33
C GLU A 695 -19.75 32.17 -0.67
N HIS A 696 -19.65 31.27 0.32
CA HIS A 696 -19.35 29.86 0.07
C HIS A 696 -20.37 29.23 -0.90
N PHE A 697 -21.68 29.37 -0.62
CA PHE A 697 -22.71 28.77 -1.48
C PHE A 697 -22.85 29.42 -2.86
N VAL A 698 -22.35 30.65 -3.06
CA VAL A 698 -22.23 31.26 -4.40
C VAL A 698 -21.34 30.38 -5.29
N CYS A 699 -20.36 29.67 -4.73
CA CYS A 699 -19.43 28.82 -5.49
C CYS A 699 -20.04 27.47 -5.92
N ASP A 700 -21.26 27.13 -5.48
CA ASP A 700 -21.92 25.88 -5.84
C ASP A 700 -22.15 25.69 -7.36
N PHE A 701 -22.11 26.78 -8.14
CA PHE A 701 -22.18 26.74 -9.62
C PHE A 701 -21.01 25.97 -10.26
N ALA A 702 -19.89 25.77 -9.53
CA ALA A 702 -18.74 25.05 -10.01
C ALA A 702 -18.95 23.54 -10.06
N TYR A 703 -19.83 23.01 -9.20
CA TYR A 703 -20.10 21.58 -9.14
C TYR A 703 -21.09 21.14 -10.23
N PRO A 704 -20.76 20.15 -11.05
CA PRO A 704 -21.68 19.58 -12.02
C PRO A 704 -22.95 18.97 -11.40
N ASP A 705 -22.78 18.35 -10.20
CA ASP A 705 -23.86 17.72 -9.45
C ASP A 705 -23.75 18.03 -7.96
N ILE A 706 -24.46 19.08 -7.55
CA ILE A 706 -24.47 19.56 -6.18
C ILE A 706 -25.09 18.58 -5.19
N LYS A 707 -25.99 17.67 -5.63
CA LYS A 707 -26.61 16.66 -4.78
C LYS A 707 -25.61 15.59 -4.33
N ASN A 708 -24.54 15.41 -5.10
CA ASN A 708 -23.43 14.49 -4.81
C ASN A 708 -22.22 15.18 -4.19
N VAL A 709 -22.36 16.34 -3.58
CA VAL A 709 -21.31 16.96 -2.77
C VAL A 709 -21.53 16.58 -1.30
N MET A 710 -20.53 15.92 -0.69
CA MET A 710 -20.55 15.59 0.73
C MET A 710 -20.17 16.82 1.55
N ARG A 711 -21.13 17.34 2.31
CA ARG A 711 -20.98 18.50 3.18
C ARG A 711 -20.56 18.07 4.57
N LEU A 712 -19.56 18.73 5.16
CA LEU A 712 -19.05 18.42 6.50
C LEU A 712 -18.69 19.70 7.26
N LEU A 713 -18.77 19.64 8.58
CA LEU A 713 -18.24 20.69 9.47
C LEU A 713 -16.86 20.31 10.02
N ASP A 714 -16.66 19.04 10.29
CA ASP A 714 -15.43 18.45 10.82
C ASP A 714 -15.33 16.96 10.43
N ASN A 715 -14.14 16.39 10.63
CA ASN A 715 -13.89 14.96 10.51
C ASN A 715 -12.73 14.54 11.42
N HIS A 716 -12.22 13.32 11.23
CA HIS A 716 -11.13 12.74 12.03
C HIS A 716 -9.72 13.32 11.73
N ASP A 717 -9.57 14.20 10.74
CA ASP A 717 -8.29 14.78 10.31
C ASP A 717 -8.21 16.30 10.49
N MET A 718 -9.18 16.91 11.13
CA MET A 718 -9.22 18.35 11.39
C MET A 718 -9.82 18.65 12.76
N ASP A 719 -9.59 19.86 13.25
CA ASP A 719 -10.20 20.35 14.49
C ASP A 719 -11.71 20.11 14.47
N ARG A 720 -12.27 19.72 15.62
CA ARG A 720 -13.71 19.64 15.82
C ARG A 720 -14.34 21.00 15.55
N PHE A 721 -15.60 20.99 15.08
CA PHE A 721 -16.37 22.24 14.92
C PHE A 721 -16.39 23.07 16.21
N LEU A 722 -16.52 22.38 17.35
CA LEU A 722 -16.31 22.97 18.68
C LEU A 722 -14.85 22.67 19.10
N VAL A 723 -14.01 23.69 19.11
CA VAL A 723 -12.59 23.56 19.48
C VAL A 723 -12.41 23.44 21.00
N GLU A 724 -13.29 24.13 21.75
CA GLU A 724 -13.31 24.18 23.22
C GLU A 724 -14.68 23.77 23.76
N GLU A 725 -14.73 23.42 25.05
CA GLU A 725 -15.98 23.06 25.72
C GLU A 725 -17.02 24.19 25.55
N PRO A 726 -18.22 23.89 24.98
CA PRO A 726 -19.20 24.89 24.70
C PRO A 726 -19.89 25.39 25.99
N LYS A 727 -19.99 26.72 26.14
CA LYS A 727 -20.77 27.37 27.20
C LYS A 727 -22.27 27.42 26.85
N ASP A 728 -22.57 27.50 25.55
CA ASP A 728 -23.91 27.40 24.97
C ASP A 728 -23.86 26.66 23.62
N LEU A 729 -25.04 26.30 23.09
CA LEU A 729 -25.15 25.56 21.84
C LEU A 729 -25.63 26.42 20.64
N ASN A 730 -25.55 27.74 20.70
CA ASN A 730 -26.14 28.57 19.67
C ASN A 730 -25.39 28.41 18.32
N ALA A 731 -24.06 28.49 18.31
CA ALA A 731 -23.23 28.23 17.11
C ALA A 731 -23.45 26.78 16.58
N PHE A 732 -23.44 25.80 17.50
CA PHE A 732 -23.69 24.39 17.17
C PHE A 732 -25.04 24.20 16.49
N LYS A 733 -26.15 24.78 17.02
CA LYS A 733 -27.50 24.66 16.46
C LYS A 733 -27.56 25.30 15.07
N GLN A 734 -26.96 26.48 14.88
CA GLN A 734 -26.92 27.14 13.57
C GLN A 734 -26.16 26.26 12.54
N ALA A 735 -24.97 25.80 12.87
CA ALA A 735 -24.13 25.02 11.97
C ALA A 735 -24.77 23.65 11.64
N THR A 736 -25.32 22.96 12.64
CA THR A 736 -26.02 21.67 12.43
C THR A 736 -27.28 21.85 11.56
N THR A 737 -28.06 22.93 11.78
CA THR A 737 -29.23 23.24 10.93
C THR A 737 -28.77 23.52 9.48
N LEU A 738 -27.74 24.32 9.28
CA LEU A 738 -27.18 24.56 7.95
C LEU A 738 -26.79 23.25 7.28
N LEU A 739 -25.92 22.44 7.92
CA LEU A 739 -25.40 21.19 7.38
C LEU A 739 -26.51 20.25 6.90
N LEU A 740 -27.59 20.14 7.70
CA LEU A 740 -28.69 19.21 7.45
C LEU A 740 -29.76 19.74 6.50
N THR A 741 -29.70 21.01 6.06
CA THR A 741 -30.74 21.63 5.22
C THR A 741 -30.24 22.16 3.87
N VAL A 742 -28.92 22.37 3.67
CA VAL A 742 -28.36 22.79 2.39
C VAL A 742 -28.32 21.64 1.38
N PRO A 743 -28.16 21.92 0.06
CA PRO A 743 -27.95 20.88 -0.95
C PRO A 743 -26.68 20.07 -0.71
N GLY A 744 -26.74 18.75 -0.96
CA GLY A 744 -25.64 17.81 -0.81
C GLY A 744 -25.94 16.69 0.17
N ILE A 745 -24.90 15.90 0.48
CA ILE A 745 -24.96 14.74 1.38
C ILE A 745 -24.30 15.14 2.70
N PRO A 746 -25.03 15.35 3.80
CA PRO A 746 -24.43 15.74 5.08
C PRO A 746 -23.65 14.57 5.70
N GLN A 747 -22.47 14.87 6.24
CA GLN A 747 -21.65 13.99 7.05
C GLN A 747 -21.55 14.57 8.47
N LEU A 748 -21.88 13.75 9.46
CA LEU A 748 -21.63 14.01 10.87
C LEU A 748 -20.46 13.16 11.35
N TYR A 749 -19.57 13.74 12.12
CA TYR A 749 -18.49 13.01 12.79
C TYR A 749 -18.96 12.57 14.17
N TYR A 750 -18.69 11.31 14.58
CA TYR A 750 -19.20 10.74 15.83
C TYR A 750 -18.93 11.66 17.03
N GLY A 751 -19.90 11.72 17.93
CA GLY A 751 -19.86 12.64 19.06
C GLY A 751 -20.30 14.08 18.74
N HIS A 752 -20.53 14.43 17.45
CA HIS A 752 -21.15 15.72 17.09
C HIS A 752 -22.50 15.89 17.80
N GLU A 753 -23.33 14.85 17.84
CA GLU A 753 -24.63 14.82 18.51
C GLU A 753 -24.53 15.02 20.03
N LEU A 754 -23.34 14.88 20.60
CA LEU A 754 -23.03 15.08 22.01
C LEU A 754 -22.23 16.37 22.25
N ALA A 755 -22.10 17.23 21.23
CA ALA A 755 -21.29 18.45 21.27
C ALA A 755 -19.83 18.18 21.69
N PHE A 756 -19.21 17.11 21.18
CA PHE A 756 -17.80 16.84 21.40
C PHE A 756 -16.95 17.98 20.85
N TYR A 757 -15.85 18.26 21.54
CA TYR A 757 -14.94 19.34 21.21
C TYR A 757 -13.49 18.83 21.20
N GLY A 758 -12.59 19.53 20.55
CA GLY A 758 -11.17 19.20 20.50
C GLY A 758 -10.41 19.90 19.39
N SER A 759 -9.09 19.96 19.59
CA SER A 759 -8.15 20.53 18.61
C SER A 759 -7.00 19.58 18.36
N SER A 760 -6.59 19.48 17.09
CA SER A 760 -5.47 18.68 16.61
C SER A 760 -4.08 19.33 16.83
N LYS A 761 -4.04 20.55 17.38
CA LYS A 761 -2.79 21.34 17.54
C LYS A 761 -1.71 20.66 18.37
N VAL A 762 -2.08 19.80 19.33
CA VAL A 762 -1.15 19.06 20.19
C VAL A 762 -0.96 17.65 19.66
N ASP A 763 -2.06 16.94 19.42
CA ASP A 763 -2.11 15.58 18.87
C ASP A 763 -3.48 15.32 18.26
N TYR A 764 -3.53 14.58 17.17
CA TYR A 764 -4.78 14.17 16.52
C TYR A 764 -5.69 13.32 17.43
N GLY A 765 -5.14 12.63 18.42
CA GLY A 765 -5.92 11.86 19.39
C GLY A 765 -6.94 12.71 20.16
N TYR A 766 -6.68 14.02 20.38
CA TYR A 766 -7.60 14.92 21.08
C TYR A 766 -8.88 15.25 20.28
N ILE A 767 -8.86 15.07 18.96
CA ILE A 767 -10.08 15.18 18.15
C ILE A 767 -10.79 13.83 17.97
N ARG A 768 -10.23 12.76 18.52
CA ARG A 768 -10.67 11.36 18.43
C ARG A 768 -10.96 10.74 19.81
N PRO A 769 -11.75 11.41 20.70
CA PRO A 769 -12.01 10.91 22.04
C PRO A 769 -12.88 9.66 22.02
N ASP A 770 -12.79 8.85 23.08
CA ASP A 770 -13.71 7.73 23.30
C ASP A 770 -15.15 8.19 23.49
N MET A 771 -16.09 7.35 23.07
CA MET A 771 -17.50 7.48 23.47
C MET A 771 -17.66 6.96 24.92
N PRO A 772 -17.97 7.82 25.90
CA PRO A 772 -18.10 7.37 27.28
C PRO A 772 -19.27 6.38 27.44
N GLY A 773 -19.01 5.24 28.08
CA GLY A 773 -19.94 4.12 28.19
C GLY A 773 -19.71 3.02 27.15
N GLY A 774 -18.73 3.21 26.25
CA GLY A 774 -18.33 2.20 25.28
C GLY A 774 -17.49 1.06 25.88
N TRP A 775 -16.91 1.26 27.09
CA TRP A 775 -16.07 0.25 27.75
C TRP A 775 -16.66 -0.16 29.10
N MET A 776 -16.45 -1.43 29.44
CA MET A 776 -16.82 -1.94 30.75
C MET A 776 -16.05 -1.17 31.84
N GLY A 777 -16.77 -0.62 32.81
CA GLY A 777 -16.19 0.17 33.91
C GLY A 777 -16.21 1.68 33.70
N ASP A 778 -16.69 2.17 32.56
CA ASP A 778 -16.90 3.60 32.35
C ASP A 778 -17.91 4.13 33.38
N SER A 779 -17.57 5.24 34.02
CA SER A 779 -18.43 5.86 35.05
C SER A 779 -19.67 6.56 34.47
N LEU A 780 -19.63 6.92 33.19
CA LEU A 780 -20.71 7.55 32.43
C LEU A 780 -21.05 6.71 31.21
N ASN A 781 -22.31 6.66 30.82
CA ASN A 781 -22.78 6.00 29.61
C ASN A 781 -23.61 6.99 28.77
N VAL A 782 -22.97 7.60 27.75
CA VAL A 782 -23.64 8.59 26.88
C VAL A 782 -24.60 7.95 25.87
N PHE A 783 -24.58 6.64 25.70
CA PHE A 783 -25.58 5.92 24.90
C PHE A 783 -26.95 5.97 25.58
N GLU A 784 -27.00 6.22 26.86
CA GLU A 784 -28.20 6.40 27.65
C GLU A 784 -28.40 7.87 28.08
N GLU A 785 -29.65 8.33 28.15
CA GLU A 785 -29.96 9.73 28.48
C GLU A 785 -29.41 10.16 29.84
N GLN A 786 -29.45 9.25 30.84
CA GLN A 786 -29.05 9.51 32.22
C GLN A 786 -27.51 9.78 32.33
N GLY A 787 -26.72 9.20 31.45
CA GLY A 787 -25.26 9.39 31.42
C GLY A 787 -24.80 10.66 30.72
N ARG A 788 -25.70 11.40 30.07
CA ARG A 788 -25.37 12.66 29.36
C ARG A 788 -25.40 13.86 30.29
N THR A 789 -24.47 14.80 30.10
CA THR A 789 -24.53 16.13 30.75
C THR A 789 -25.73 16.92 30.20
N ALA A 790 -26.05 18.05 30.82
CA ALA A 790 -27.16 18.90 30.35
C ALA A 790 -26.95 19.39 28.91
N ILE A 791 -25.72 19.81 28.57
CA ILE A 791 -25.33 20.23 27.20
C ILE A 791 -25.45 19.06 26.21
N GLN A 792 -24.95 17.89 26.58
CA GLN A 792 -25.03 16.69 25.74
C GLN A 792 -26.50 16.23 25.51
N ARG A 793 -27.37 16.27 26.51
CA ARG A 793 -28.79 15.97 26.34
C ARG A 793 -29.47 16.94 25.37
N GLU A 794 -29.16 18.21 25.49
CA GLU A 794 -29.72 19.26 24.61
C GLU A 794 -29.22 19.09 23.17
N ALA A 795 -27.90 18.89 22.97
CA ALA A 795 -27.30 18.66 21.67
C ALA A 795 -27.84 17.38 20.99
N PHE A 796 -27.92 16.28 21.76
CA PHE A 796 -28.47 15.01 21.25
C PHE A 796 -29.93 15.13 20.83
N LYS A 797 -30.75 15.72 21.70
CA LYS A 797 -32.20 15.94 21.40
C LYS A 797 -32.36 16.80 20.15
N PHE A 798 -31.58 17.89 20.03
CA PHE A 798 -31.63 18.78 18.88
C PHE A 798 -31.26 18.05 17.60
N THR A 799 -30.13 17.39 17.60
CA THR A 799 -29.59 16.66 16.43
C THR A 799 -30.55 15.52 16.04
N LYS A 800 -30.97 14.68 16.98
CA LYS A 800 -31.93 13.60 16.77
C LYS A 800 -33.22 14.08 16.12
N ASN A 801 -33.82 15.15 16.65
CA ASN A 801 -35.09 15.68 16.12
C ASN A 801 -34.90 16.16 14.68
N LEU A 802 -33.80 16.85 14.37
CA LEU A 802 -33.55 17.38 13.06
C LEU A 802 -33.21 16.27 12.04
N LEU A 803 -32.47 15.23 12.44
CA LEU A 803 -32.18 14.06 11.60
C LEU A 803 -33.49 13.31 11.25
N ASN A 804 -34.31 13.03 12.25
CA ASN A 804 -35.56 12.31 12.03
C ASN A 804 -36.59 13.14 11.22
N TRP A 805 -36.63 14.47 11.38
CA TRP A 805 -37.40 15.37 10.50
C TRP A 805 -36.90 15.36 9.06
N ARG A 806 -35.60 15.32 8.86
CA ARG A 806 -34.97 15.27 7.53
C ARG A 806 -35.24 13.95 6.79
N LYS A 807 -35.39 12.85 7.53
CA LYS A 807 -35.57 11.50 6.97
C LYS A 807 -36.80 11.44 6.09
N GLY A 808 -36.64 11.19 4.79
CA GLY A 808 -37.70 11.16 3.79
C GLY A 808 -38.25 12.53 3.37
N ASN A 809 -37.67 13.63 3.85
CA ASN A 809 -38.11 14.99 3.47
C ASN A 809 -37.53 15.40 2.10
N LYS A 810 -38.32 15.22 1.04
CA LYS A 810 -37.89 15.52 -0.34
C LYS A 810 -37.64 17.01 -0.58
N VAL A 811 -38.19 17.92 0.22
CA VAL A 811 -37.87 19.35 0.13
C VAL A 811 -36.38 19.59 0.39
N ILE A 812 -35.81 18.80 1.28
CA ILE A 812 -34.40 18.90 1.63
C ILE A 812 -33.49 18.07 0.69
N SER A 813 -33.87 16.83 0.36
CA SER A 813 -33.03 15.96 -0.47
C SER A 813 -33.09 16.32 -1.95
N GLU A 814 -34.23 16.76 -2.48
CA GLU A 814 -34.46 16.99 -3.91
C GLU A 814 -34.65 18.48 -4.26
N GLY A 815 -35.04 19.30 -3.29
CA GLY A 815 -35.44 20.67 -3.52
C GLY A 815 -34.33 21.60 -4.03
N THR A 816 -34.74 22.62 -4.76
CA THR A 816 -33.87 23.74 -5.17
C THR A 816 -33.60 24.66 -3.97
N MET A 817 -32.46 25.35 -3.99
CA MET A 817 -32.11 26.35 -2.99
C MET A 817 -32.24 27.76 -3.58
N LYS A 818 -32.79 28.69 -2.77
CA LYS A 818 -32.74 30.14 -3.01
C LYS A 818 -32.25 30.79 -1.73
N HIS A 819 -31.22 31.66 -1.81
CA HIS A 819 -30.67 32.34 -0.64
C HIS A 819 -30.57 33.84 -0.88
N PHE A 820 -30.51 34.60 0.22
CA PHE A 820 -30.48 36.04 0.22
C PHE A 820 -29.19 36.57 0.81
N VAL A 821 -28.66 37.68 0.25
CA VAL A 821 -27.49 38.36 0.86
C VAL A 821 -27.87 38.71 2.31
N PRO A 822 -27.00 38.42 3.30
CA PRO A 822 -27.26 38.74 4.69
C PRO A 822 -27.58 40.18 4.91
N ARG A 823 -28.64 40.47 5.68
CA ARG A 823 -29.13 41.84 5.99
C ARG A 823 -29.20 42.00 7.49
N ASN A 824 -28.65 43.09 8.01
CA ASN A 824 -28.59 43.35 9.45
C ASN A 824 -28.00 42.15 10.26
N GLY A 825 -27.03 41.43 9.67
CA GLY A 825 -26.41 40.26 10.28
C GLY A 825 -27.25 38.96 10.20
N VAL A 826 -28.43 38.99 9.53
CA VAL A 826 -29.30 37.81 9.38
C VAL A 826 -29.13 37.19 8.00
N TYR A 827 -28.88 35.89 7.95
CA TYR A 827 -28.84 35.09 6.73
C TYR A 827 -30.15 34.30 6.58
N VAL A 828 -30.74 34.33 5.38
CA VAL A 828 -31.99 33.64 5.04
C VAL A 828 -31.80 32.85 3.76
N TYR A 829 -32.24 31.60 3.76
CA TYR A 829 -32.37 30.77 2.57
C TYR A 829 -33.57 29.87 2.63
N ALA A 830 -34.02 29.37 1.48
CA ALA A 830 -35.15 28.49 1.34
C ALA A 830 -34.81 27.27 0.49
N ARG A 831 -35.44 26.14 0.80
CA ARG A 831 -35.51 24.94 -0.02
C ARG A 831 -36.93 24.75 -0.51
N SER A 832 -37.10 24.45 -1.80
CA SER A 832 -38.44 24.28 -2.40
C SER A 832 -38.52 23.05 -3.28
N TYR A 833 -39.59 22.26 -3.14
CA TYR A 833 -39.85 21.05 -3.92
C TYR A 833 -41.38 20.84 -4.04
N GLU A 834 -41.87 20.70 -5.27
CA GLU A 834 -43.31 20.41 -5.55
C GLU A 834 -44.29 21.30 -4.78
N GLY A 835 -44.03 22.62 -4.74
CA GLY A 835 -44.89 23.62 -4.08
C GLY A 835 -44.78 23.70 -2.56
N LYS A 836 -43.97 22.85 -1.91
CA LYS A 836 -43.61 22.94 -0.49
C LYS A 836 -42.33 23.72 -0.31
N THR A 837 -42.27 24.55 0.70
CA THR A 837 -41.09 25.38 0.99
C THR A 837 -40.70 25.29 2.46
N VAL A 838 -39.40 25.17 2.70
CA VAL A 838 -38.77 25.26 4.02
C VAL A 838 -37.87 26.48 4.01
N VAL A 839 -38.01 27.38 4.98
CA VAL A 839 -37.21 28.59 5.10
C VAL A 839 -36.34 28.51 6.35
N VAL A 840 -35.04 28.76 6.20
CA VAL A 840 -34.09 28.83 7.32
C VAL A 840 -33.72 30.30 7.54
N VAL A 841 -33.80 30.74 8.80
CA VAL A 841 -33.48 32.12 9.21
C VAL A 841 -32.44 32.03 10.32
N MET A 842 -31.26 32.66 10.15
CA MET A 842 -30.17 32.64 11.10
C MET A 842 -29.76 34.05 11.53
N ASN A 843 -29.85 34.36 12.82
CA ASN A 843 -29.30 35.60 13.35
C ASN A 843 -27.81 35.44 13.67
N GLY A 844 -26.91 36.06 12.90
CA GLY A 844 -25.48 36.02 13.14
C GLY A 844 -24.96 37.01 14.21
N MET A 845 -25.86 37.83 14.82
CA MET A 845 -25.50 38.84 15.80
C MET A 845 -25.60 38.31 17.24
N LYS A 846 -24.81 38.84 18.14
CA LYS A 846 -24.90 38.57 19.60
C LYS A 846 -25.97 39.40 20.30
N SER A 847 -26.78 40.15 19.53
CA SER A 847 -27.93 40.96 19.98
C SER A 847 -29.19 40.48 19.31
N GLU A 848 -30.33 40.86 19.87
CA GLU A 848 -31.66 40.72 19.26
C GLU A 848 -31.71 41.53 17.96
N VAL A 849 -32.31 40.97 16.90
CA VAL A 849 -32.45 41.61 15.60
C VAL A 849 -33.93 41.59 15.15
N GLU A 850 -34.40 42.74 14.73
CA GLU A 850 -35.70 42.88 14.01
C GLU A 850 -35.45 42.59 12.51
N LEU A 851 -36.09 41.55 11.98
CA LEU A 851 -36.01 41.15 10.58
C LEU A 851 -37.30 41.57 9.83
N PRO A 852 -37.28 42.59 8.97
CA PRO A 852 -38.38 42.89 8.07
C PRO A 852 -38.61 41.72 7.09
N LEU A 853 -39.83 41.27 6.87
CA LEU A 853 -40.12 40.13 6.02
C LEU A 853 -40.37 40.46 4.54
N ALA A 854 -40.65 41.74 4.21
CA ALA A 854 -40.90 42.19 2.83
C ALA A 854 -39.77 41.76 1.82
N PRO A 855 -38.47 41.80 2.14
CA PRO A 855 -37.43 41.35 1.24
C PRO A 855 -37.48 39.87 0.88
N TYR A 856 -38.18 39.07 1.66
CA TYR A 856 -38.26 37.59 1.53
C TYR A 856 -39.58 37.11 0.96
N ALA A 857 -40.45 38.03 0.48
CA ALA A 857 -41.77 37.71 -0.08
C ALA A 857 -41.71 36.65 -1.20
N GLU A 858 -40.60 36.61 -1.94
CA GLU A 858 -40.38 35.64 -3.01
C GLU A 858 -40.43 34.18 -2.54
N VAL A 859 -40.02 33.90 -1.31
CA VAL A 859 -40.00 32.54 -0.73
C VAL A 859 -41.10 32.37 0.33
N LEU A 860 -41.53 33.43 0.99
CA LEU A 860 -42.61 33.38 1.99
C LEU A 860 -44.02 33.36 1.37
N GLY A 861 -44.11 33.89 0.11
CA GLY A 861 -45.37 33.97 -0.61
C GLY A 861 -46.45 34.78 0.15
N LYS A 862 -47.64 34.17 0.34
CA LYS A 862 -48.76 34.70 1.08
C LYS A 862 -48.93 34.03 2.45
N ALA A 863 -47.90 33.31 2.94
CA ALA A 863 -47.99 32.59 4.21
C ALA A 863 -48.13 33.60 5.38
N GLU A 864 -49.22 33.52 6.15
CA GLU A 864 -49.42 34.32 7.35
C GLU A 864 -48.80 33.69 8.59
N LYS A 865 -48.49 32.42 8.55
CA LYS A 865 -47.82 31.66 9.62
C LYS A 865 -46.97 30.55 9.04
N ALA A 866 -45.94 30.15 9.80
CA ALA A 866 -45.10 28.97 9.51
C ALA A 866 -45.00 28.08 10.75
N TYR A 867 -44.71 26.81 10.52
CA TYR A 867 -44.37 25.88 11.61
C TYR A 867 -42.87 25.83 11.81
N ASP A 868 -42.37 26.22 13.00
CA ASP A 868 -40.97 26.10 13.34
C ASP A 868 -40.66 24.69 13.85
N VAL A 869 -39.94 23.93 13.03
CA VAL A 869 -39.57 22.53 13.29
C VAL A 869 -38.71 22.37 14.54
N LEU A 870 -37.86 23.36 14.85
CA LEU A 870 -36.92 23.27 15.96
C LEU A 870 -37.61 23.44 17.32
N THR A 871 -38.65 24.25 17.38
CA THR A 871 -39.42 24.52 18.63
C THR A 871 -40.75 23.79 18.69
N GLY A 872 -41.25 23.28 17.56
CA GLY A 872 -42.59 22.67 17.47
C GLY A 872 -43.74 23.68 17.58
N ARG A 873 -43.54 24.97 17.26
CA ARG A 873 -44.52 26.05 17.42
C ARG A 873 -44.85 26.73 16.09
N HIS A 874 -46.06 27.24 15.96
CA HIS A 874 -46.41 28.14 14.88
C HIS A 874 -45.90 29.55 15.17
N ILE A 875 -45.27 30.16 14.17
CA ILE A 875 -44.78 31.54 14.19
C ILE A 875 -45.61 32.35 13.23
N ALA A 876 -46.12 33.49 13.64
CA ALA A 876 -46.82 34.42 12.79
C ALA A 876 -45.83 35.14 11.87
N LEU A 877 -46.11 35.15 10.56
CA LEU A 877 -45.35 35.82 9.53
C LEU A 877 -46.05 37.14 9.13
N GLN A 878 -46.00 38.13 10.03
CA GLN A 878 -46.54 39.47 9.77
C GLN A 878 -45.52 40.32 9.02
N ASN A 879 -45.30 41.59 9.40
CA ASN A 879 -44.39 42.46 8.75
C ASN A 879 -42.90 42.21 9.13
N LYS A 880 -42.64 41.60 10.28
CA LYS A 880 -41.31 41.41 10.87
C LYS A 880 -41.26 40.20 11.80
N LEU A 881 -40.03 39.65 12.01
CA LEU A 881 -39.70 38.68 13.07
C LEU A 881 -38.68 39.32 14.01
N MET A 882 -38.86 39.01 15.34
CA MET A 882 -37.86 39.31 16.36
C MET A 882 -37.02 38.06 16.57
N LEU A 883 -35.69 38.18 16.35
CA LEU A 883 -34.75 37.06 16.42
C LEU A 883 -33.84 37.25 17.63
N ALA A 884 -33.90 36.33 18.56
CA ALA A 884 -32.96 36.33 19.69
C ALA A 884 -31.50 36.25 19.26
N PRO A 885 -30.52 36.62 20.09
CA PRO A 885 -29.11 36.50 19.78
C PRO A 885 -28.71 35.11 19.28
N LYS A 886 -28.03 35.02 18.16
CA LYS A 886 -27.57 33.75 17.54
C LYS A 886 -28.71 32.71 17.33
N ALA A 887 -29.96 33.14 17.25
CA ALA A 887 -31.12 32.24 16.99
C ALA A 887 -31.04 31.62 15.57
N VAL A 888 -31.58 30.44 15.45
CA VAL A 888 -31.95 29.81 14.18
C VAL A 888 -33.39 29.38 14.19
N LEU A 889 -34.12 29.61 13.10
CA LEU A 889 -35.45 29.13 12.85
C LEU A 889 -35.47 28.23 11.62
N LEU A 890 -36.28 27.18 11.65
CA LEU A 890 -36.51 26.24 10.55
C LEU A 890 -38.00 26.15 10.28
N LEU A 891 -38.46 26.92 9.29
CA LEU A 891 -39.86 27.23 9.06
C LEU A 891 -40.42 26.42 7.88
N GLU A 892 -41.40 25.56 8.12
CA GLU A 892 -42.26 24.94 7.09
C GLU A 892 -43.44 25.87 6.76
N LEU A 893 -43.61 26.17 5.45
CA LEU A 893 -44.69 27.01 4.92
C LEU A 893 -45.86 26.18 4.44
#